data_9bf05130d578efccacb06d8d6799346f
#
_entry.id   9bf05130d578efccacb06d8d6799346f
#
_cell.length_a   1.000
_cell.length_b   1.000
_cell.length_c   1.000
_cell.angle_alpha   90.00
_cell.angle_beta   90.00
_cell.angle_gamma   90.00
#
_symmetry.space_group_name_H-M   'P 1'
#
loop_
_entity.id
_entity.type
_entity.pdbx_description
1 polymer ?
#
loop_
_entity_poly.entity_id
_entity_poly.type
_entity_poly.pdbx_seq_one_letter_code
_entity_poly.pdbx_strand_id
1 'polypeptide(L)'
;MEDVYSMIQIRDGIRTASVVGLLIVTAGFYQVANRQSLIPKASQAILDMKPGTESRLVPTSDQVKVVHSLRLEAPGMVVTCRPGKDAYPGVSVKPIGASWDLSAFGHVKARLVNIGARPLSVSLRVDNAGGWKDNPWNTETVTLKPGESGTVKTVFGYSYGEKPGYALMPGAVVNALLFIDKSDEVQSFRLESLVAGGPAGETPPIAPKNIRVRPKDGVLLGVGGPADLTAQITSKNARAALVGAGLQQTMKAVFPGGQGEQSVSVGPTVGRWDLRDYLEVRIQVRNEGQMLVTPRVRLDSNGGVSDWTIGAPLASGKTEEIVVPFAGTAPVDLSKKDGGSHITSDAVSAVVLSCVNAPSEQVLRAESIKADLPSPQAPAWLGQRPPVAGDWVKTLDDEFQGSTLNQSIWSVYGDNYWDKETHWSKADVLVGGGVVKLRYEKKAGFNNDDPAQKQSSYAAGYLHTYDKWTQRYGYFEARMKLPTAPGLWPAFWMMPDRGRTAGPEKWKRQDTANRGMEFDIMEHLTRWGPHRYNVAMHYDGYGKDHKNVGSDKIYVQPDIDGFITCGLLWTPGSAVYYCNGREVLRWKDPRVSNVPAILMFTLPTGGWDNSPLVDARLPAEFVIDYVRVWQRKDLAVALDSTNKK
;
A
#
# COMPACT_ATOMS: atom_id res chain seq x y z
N MET A 1 -4.21 -7.20 -56.33
CA MET A 1 -5.21 -7.95 -57.16
C MET A 1 -6.19 -8.52 -56.15
N GLU A 2 -7.19 -7.73 -55.87
CA GLU A 2 -8.56 -7.85 -56.41
C GLU A 2 -9.22 -9.11 -55.86
N ASP A 3 -10.19 -9.03 -55.09
CA ASP A 3 -11.57 -8.52 -55.05
C ASP A 3 -12.44 -9.75 -54.68
N VAL A 4 -13.57 -9.72 -54.01
CA VAL A 4 -14.80 -8.93 -54.13
C VAL A 4 -15.79 -9.33 -53.04
N TYR A 5 -16.54 -8.35 -52.56
CA TYR A 5 -17.79 -8.35 -51.80
C TYR A 5 -18.84 -9.38 -52.24
N SER A 6 -19.70 -9.82 -51.31
CA SER A 6 -21.15 -9.71 -51.57
C SER A 6 -22.01 -9.89 -50.32
N MET A 7 -22.79 -8.85 -49.99
CA MET A 7 -24.05 -8.87 -49.23
C MET A 7 -25.15 -9.58 -49.98
N ILE A 8 -26.09 -10.21 -49.24
CA ILE A 8 -27.53 -10.22 -49.61
C ILE A 8 -28.38 -10.30 -48.32
N GLN A 9 -29.20 -9.29 -48.11
CA GLN A 9 -30.46 -9.34 -47.33
C GLN A 9 -31.53 -9.96 -48.22
N ILE A 10 -32.53 -10.66 -47.65
CA ILE A 10 -33.94 -10.61 -48.10
C ILE A 10 -34.89 -11.01 -46.94
N ARG A 11 -36.00 -10.35 -46.95
CA ARG A 11 -37.13 -10.23 -46.04
C ARG A 11 -38.18 -11.35 -46.16
N ASP A 12 -38.97 -11.47 -45.08
CA ASP A 12 -40.42 -11.67 -44.94
C ASP A 12 -41.12 -12.92 -45.51
N GLY A 13 -41.97 -13.53 -44.66
CA GLY A 13 -43.06 -14.36 -45.12
C GLY A 13 -43.76 -15.20 -44.02
N ILE A 14 -44.79 -14.65 -43.43
CA ILE A 14 -45.79 -15.33 -42.60
C ILE A 14 -46.53 -16.42 -43.37
N ARG A 15 -46.76 -17.61 -42.76
CA ARG A 15 -48.05 -18.33 -42.86
C ARG A 15 -48.19 -19.45 -41.83
N THR A 16 -49.30 -19.37 -41.12
CA THR A 16 -49.98 -20.34 -40.25
C THR A 16 -50.32 -21.64 -40.94
N ALA A 17 -50.14 -22.77 -40.24
CA ALA A 17 -50.94 -23.99 -40.47
C ALA A 17 -51.03 -24.80 -39.18
N SER A 18 -52.23 -24.95 -38.67
CA SER A 18 -52.61 -25.85 -37.61
C SER A 18 -52.70 -27.27 -38.14
N VAL A 19 -52.15 -28.24 -37.38
CA VAL A 19 -52.55 -29.68 -37.49
C VAL A 19 -52.62 -30.26 -36.09
N VAL A 20 -53.81 -30.79 -35.78
CA VAL A 20 -54.17 -31.60 -34.64
C VAL A 20 -53.63 -33.01 -34.80
N GLY A 21 -53.06 -33.59 -33.76
CA GLY A 21 -52.62 -34.98 -33.81
C GLY A 21 -52.22 -35.59 -32.47
N LEU A 22 -53.17 -36.18 -31.82
CA LEU A 22 -53.18 -37.42 -31.02
C LEU A 22 -52.22 -37.59 -29.82
N LEU A 23 -52.85 -37.63 -28.64
CA LEU A 23 -52.29 -38.13 -27.40
C LEU A 23 -51.87 -39.60 -27.48
N ILE A 24 -50.65 -39.91 -27.08
CA ILE A 24 -50.28 -41.22 -26.51
C ILE A 24 -49.75 -41.00 -25.11
N VAL A 25 -50.52 -41.46 -24.11
CA VAL A 25 -50.16 -41.48 -22.71
C VAL A 25 -49.23 -42.66 -22.46
N THR A 26 -47.95 -42.38 -22.19
CA THR A 26 -47.07 -43.34 -21.54
C THR A 26 -46.74 -42.79 -20.13
N ALA A 27 -47.28 -43.51 -19.14
CA ALA A 27 -47.01 -43.23 -17.74
C ALA A 27 -45.54 -43.56 -17.42
N GLY A 28 -44.70 -42.55 -17.39
CA GLY A 28 -43.36 -42.62 -16.84
C GLY A 28 -43.42 -42.06 -15.42
N PHE A 29 -43.16 -42.90 -14.43
CA PHE A 29 -42.95 -42.46 -13.04
C PHE A 29 -41.72 -41.56 -12.99
N TYR A 30 -41.93 -40.26 -13.04
CA TYR A 30 -40.91 -39.28 -12.61
C TYR A 30 -41.01 -39.15 -11.09
N GLN A 31 -39.99 -39.62 -10.39
CA GLN A 31 -39.74 -39.22 -9.01
C GLN A 31 -39.63 -37.70 -9.01
N VAL A 32 -40.59 -37.02 -8.43
CA VAL A 32 -40.48 -35.63 -8.03
C VAL A 32 -39.46 -35.56 -6.91
N ALA A 33 -38.20 -35.34 -7.24
CA ALA A 33 -37.22 -34.90 -6.27
C ALA A 33 -37.76 -33.61 -5.66
N ASN A 34 -38.09 -33.67 -4.40
CA ASN A 34 -38.46 -32.53 -3.57
C ASN A 34 -37.33 -31.50 -3.65
N ARG A 35 -37.41 -30.57 -4.60
CA ARG A 35 -36.71 -29.29 -4.49
C ARG A 35 -37.39 -28.51 -3.38
N GLN A 36 -36.99 -28.77 -2.13
CA GLN A 36 -37.18 -27.79 -1.09
C GLN A 36 -36.55 -26.50 -1.63
N SER A 37 -37.39 -25.51 -1.86
CA SER A 37 -36.96 -24.15 -2.10
C SER A 37 -36.06 -23.75 -0.96
N LEU A 38 -34.74 -23.67 -1.19
CA LEU A 38 -33.79 -23.14 -0.25
C LEU A 38 -34.10 -21.63 -0.11
N ILE A 39 -35.05 -21.31 0.77
CA ILE A 39 -35.14 -19.96 1.33
C ILE A 39 -33.77 -19.74 1.99
N PRO A 40 -33.00 -18.74 1.59
CA PRO A 40 -31.69 -18.50 2.18
C PRO A 40 -31.86 -18.39 3.69
N LYS A 41 -31.18 -19.23 4.46
CA LYS A 41 -31.22 -19.20 5.92
C LYS A 41 -30.75 -17.82 6.36
N ALA A 42 -31.60 -17.00 6.95
CA ALA A 42 -31.30 -15.60 7.26
C ALA A 42 -30.07 -15.44 8.18
N SER A 43 -29.80 -16.44 9.02
CA SER A 43 -28.59 -16.51 9.87
C SER A 43 -28.42 -17.90 10.47
N GLN A 44 -27.21 -18.23 10.93
CA GLN A 44 -26.86 -19.43 11.66
C GLN A 44 -26.15 -19.09 12.96
N ALA A 45 -26.66 -19.56 14.11
CA ALA A 45 -25.95 -19.36 15.38
C ALA A 45 -24.64 -20.18 15.39
N ILE A 46 -23.54 -19.52 15.69
CA ILE A 46 -22.22 -20.09 15.92
C ILE A 46 -22.13 -20.52 17.40
N LEU A 47 -22.68 -19.70 18.27
CA LEU A 47 -22.81 -19.97 19.70
C LEU A 47 -24.23 -19.64 20.16
N ASP A 48 -24.86 -20.62 20.83
CA ASP A 48 -26.12 -20.41 21.55
C ASP A 48 -25.82 -19.78 22.91
N MET A 49 -26.54 -18.71 23.27
CA MET A 49 -26.34 -17.96 24.51
C MET A 49 -27.10 -18.52 25.69
N LYS A 50 -27.34 -19.85 25.72
CA LYS A 50 -28.01 -20.53 26.83
C LYS A 50 -27.07 -20.87 27.98
N PRO A 51 -27.55 -20.97 29.22
CA PRO A 51 -26.76 -21.49 30.32
C PRO A 51 -26.14 -22.87 29.98
N GLY A 52 -24.87 -23.07 30.36
CA GLY A 52 -24.11 -24.28 30.06
C GLY A 52 -23.29 -24.23 28.77
N THR A 53 -23.53 -23.26 27.88
CA THR A 53 -22.72 -23.10 26.67
C THR A 53 -21.45 -22.27 26.90
N GLU A 54 -21.24 -21.69 28.07
CA GLU A 54 -20.00 -21.00 28.46
C GLU A 54 -18.76 -21.88 28.35
N SER A 55 -18.92 -23.20 28.52
CA SER A 55 -17.84 -24.18 28.32
C SER A 55 -17.30 -24.25 26.89
N ARG A 56 -18.05 -23.74 25.92
CA ARG A 56 -17.61 -23.63 24.51
C ARG A 56 -16.73 -22.39 24.23
N LEU A 57 -16.69 -21.43 25.16
CA LEU A 57 -15.79 -20.31 25.08
C LEU A 57 -14.49 -20.67 25.78
N VAL A 58 -13.46 -20.93 24.98
CA VAL A 58 -12.14 -21.33 25.49
C VAL A 58 -11.30 -20.05 25.70
N PRO A 59 -10.96 -19.70 26.96
CA PRO A 59 -10.07 -18.57 27.23
C PRO A 59 -8.72 -18.71 26.53
N THR A 60 -8.15 -17.61 26.05
CA THR A 60 -6.81 -17.58 25.43
C THR A 60 -5.70 -17.79 26.46
N SER A 61 -5.96 -17.42 27.72
CA SER A 61 -5.04 -17.55 28.86
C SER A 61 -5.81 -17.57 30.19
N ASP A 62 -5.10 -17.79 31.29
CA ASP A 62 -5.60 -17.71 32.68
C ASP A 62 -6.05 -16.31 33.10
N GLN A 63 -5.68 -15.28 32.33
CA GLN A 63 -6.13 -13.90 32.52
C GLN A 63 -7.61 -13.69 32.17
N VAL A 64 -8.22 -14.62 31.44
CA VAL A 64 -9.57 -14.48 30.91
C VAL A 64 -10.53 -15.39 31.67
N LYS A 65 -11.63 -14.80 32.16
CA LYS A 65 -12.72 -15.52 32.80
C LYS A 65 -14.01 -15.35 32.02
N VAL A 66 -14.75 -16.44 31.84
CA VAL A 66 -16.06 -16.44 31.18
C VAL A 66 -17.11 -16.94 32.15
N VAL A 67 -18.25 -16.24 32.24
CA VAL A 67 -19.40 -16.67 33.01
C VAL A 67 -20.70 -16.33 32.25
N HIS A 68 -21.74 -17.15 32.42
CA HIS A 68 -23.06 -16.78 31.89
C HIS A 68 -23.68 -15.65 32.72
N SER A 69 -24.31 -14.68 32.05
CA SER A 69 -25.03 -13.61 32.74
C SER A 69 -26.28 -14.16 33.43
N LEU A 70 -26.35 -13.98 34.75
CA LEU A 70 -27.51 -14.39 35.55
C LEU A 70 -28.69 -13.42 35.46
N ARG A 71 -28.53 -12.28 34.79
CA ARG A 71 -29.62 -11.29 34.62
C ARG A 71 -30.56 -11.74 33.51
N LEU A 72 -31.81 -12.08 33.86
CA LEU A 72 -32.86 -12.47 32.90
C LEU A 72 -33.10 -11.38 31.80
N GLU A 73 -32.96 -10.12 32.18
CA GLU A 73 -33.14 -8.95 31.27
C GLU A 73 -31.97 -8.72 30.32
N ALA A 74 -30.82 -9.37 30.52
CA ALA A 74 -29.61 -9.18 29.76
C ALA A 74 -28.84 -10.50 29.59
N PRO A 75 -29.41 -11.46 28.82
CA PRO A 75 -28.75 -12.74 28.60
C PRO A 75 -27.46 -12.58 27.82
N GLY A 76 -26.49 -13.46 28.04
CA GLY A 76 -25.22 -13.46 27.31
C GLY A 76 -24.05 -14.00 28.11
N MET A 77 -22.88 -14.03 27.50
CA MET A 77 -21.63 -14.46 28.13
C MET A 77 -20.80 -13.25 28.55
N VAL A 78 -20.49 -13.15 29.82
CA VAL A 78 -19.60 -12.11 30.37
C VAL A 78 -18.17 -12.62 30.25
N VAL A 79 -17.36 -11.89 29.51
CA VAL A 79 -15.92 -12.12 29.33
C VAL A 79 -15.17 -11.03 30.11
N THR A 80 -14.34 -11.44 31.05
CA THR A 80 -13.50 -10.54 31.87
C THR A 80 -12.03 -10.84 31.59
N CYS A 81 -11.30 -9.85 31.10
CA CYS A 81 -9.87 -9.90 30.84
C CYS A 81 -9.13 -9.11 31.94
N ARG A 82 -8.19 -9.76 32.62
CA ARG A 82 -7.37 -9.16 33.68
C ARG A 82 -6.02 -8.73 33.11
N PRO A 83 -5.34 -7.77 33.75
CA PRO A 83 -3.96 -7.46 33.42
C PRO A 83 -3.05 -8.69 33.47
N GLY A 84 -2.08 -8.79 32.56
CA GLY A 84 -1.13 -9.90 32.52
C GLY A 84 -0.20 -9.88 31.30
N LYS A 85 0.31 -11.07 30.91
CA LYS A 85 1.32 -11.20 29.85
C LYS A 85 0.72 -11.40 28.47
N ASP A 86 -0.52 -11.88 28.35
CA ASP A 86 -1.19 -12.10 27.07
C ASP A 86 -1.39 -10.77 26.33
N ALA A 87 -0.89 -10.67 25.13
CA ALA A 87 -0.99 -9.46 24.31
C ALA A 87 -2.42 -9.25 23.77
N TYR A 88 -3.18 -10.35 23.63
CA TYR A 88 -4.52 -10.35 23.05
C TYR A 88 -5.47 -11.26 23.85
N PRO A 89 -5.74 -10.92 25.13
CA PRO A 89 -6.61 -11.74 25.96
C PRO A 89 -8.04 -11.78 25.42
N GLY A 90 -8.64 -12.96 25.38
CA GLY A 90 -9.96 -13.15 24.79
C GLY A 90 -10.48 -14.58 24.88
N VAL A 91 -11.47 -14.90 24.06
CA VAL A 91 -12.13 -16.20 24.03
C VAL A 91 -12.27 -16.73 22.62
N SER A 92 -11.90 -17.99 22.44
CA SER A 92 -12.12 -18.76 21.21
C SER A 92 -13.41 -19.57 21.30
N VAL A 93 -14.20 -19.56 20.23
CA VAL A 93 -15.31 -20.48 20.01
C VAL A 93 -14.91 -21.45 18.90
N LYS A 94 -15.02 -22.75 19.18
CA LYS A 94 -14.69 -23.84 18.25
C LYS A 94 -15.97 -24.52 17.73
N PRO A 95 -15.95 -25.08 16.51
CA PRO A 95 -17.04 -25.95 16.06
C PRO A 95 -17.16 -27.22 16.94
N ILE A 96 -18.34 -27.83 16.97
CA ILE A 96 -18.53 -29.14 17.63
C ILE A 96 -17.85 -30.23 16.80
N GLY A 97 -17.82 -30.09 15.47
CA GLY A 97 -17.09 -30.95 14.54
C GLY A 97 -15.74 -30.38 14.16
N ALA A 98 -15.18 -30.82 13.03
CA ALA A 98 -13.89 -30.34 12.51
C ALA A 98 -13.92 -28.86 12.08
N SER A 99 -15.01 -28.43 11.46
CA SER A 99 -15.20 -27.04 10.98
C SER A 99 -16.69 -26.69 10.88
N TRP A 100 -16.97 -25.38 10.77
CA TRP A 100 -18.27 -24.89 10.29
C TRP A 100 -18.20 -24.71 8.77
N ASP A 101 -19.23 -25.17 8.07
CA ASP A 101 -19.51 -24.73 6.70
C ASP A 101 -20.40 -23.48 6.75
N LEU A 102 -19.78 -22.33 6.46
CA LEU A 102 -20.43 -21.03 6.41
C LEU A 102 -20.49 -20.48 4.98
N SER A 103 -20.31 -21.33 3.96
CA SER A 103 -20.29 -20.94 2.54
C SER A 103 -21.56 -20.26 2.04
N ALA A 104 -22.70 -20.50 2.72
CA ALA A 104 -23.97 -19.84 2.42
C ALA A 104 -24.07 -18.40 2.97
N PHE A 105 -23.08 -17.93 3.73
CA PHE A 105 -23.09 -16.64 4.41
C PHE A 105 -21.92 -15.75 3.94
N GLY A 106 -22.06 -14.43 4.18
CA GLY A 106 -21.05 -13.45 3.84
C GLY A 106 -20.17 -12.98 5.00
N HIS A 107 -20.62 -13.19 6.25
CA HIS A 107 -19.92 -12.71 7.44
C HIS A 107 -20.21 -13.52 8.70
N VAL A 108 -19.35 -13.34 9.70
CA VAL A 108 -19.65 -13.61 11.11
C VAL A 108 -19.79 -12.27 11.84
N LYS A 109 -20.80 -12.16 12.71
CA LYS A 109 -20.99 -10.97 13.56
C LYS A 109 -21.24 -11.35 15.01
N ALA A 110 -20.72 -10.50 15.92
CA ALA A 110 -20.97 -10.57 17.35
C ALA A 110 -21.63 -9.28 17.83
N ARG A 111 -22.71 -9.40 18.61
CA ARG A 111 -23.29 -8.27 19.35
C ARG A 111 -22.69 -8.25 20.75
N LEU A 112 -22.19 -7.09 21.15
CA LEU A 112 -21.40 -6.88 22.35
C LEU A 112 -21.93 -5.70 23.16
N VAL A 113 -21.73 -5.73 24.48
CA VAL A 113 -21.93 -4.60 25.37
C VAL A 113 -20.64 -4.40 26.18
N ASN A 114 -20.12 -3.19 26.20
CA ASN A 114 -19.03 -2.83 27.12
C ASN A 114 -19.61 -2.66 28.52
N ILE A 115 -19.32 -3.59 29.42
CA ILE A 115 -19.77 -3.55 30.84
C ILE A 115 -18.66 -3.05 31.77
N GLY A 116 -17.52 -2.64 31.23
CA GLY A 116 -16.42 -2.01 31.96
C GLY A 116 -16.63 -0.50 32.15
N ALA A 117 -15.70 0.13 32.87
CA ALA A 117 -15.77 1.56 33.20
C ALA A 117 -15.05 2.46 32.17
N ARG A 118 -14.34 1.90 31.19
CA ARG A 118 -13.58 2.65 30.16
C ARG A 118 -13.97 2.24 28.76
N PRO A 119 -13.68 3.07 27.72
CA PRO A 119 -13.84 2.66 26.34
C PRO A 119 -13.07 1.37 26.06
N LEU A 120 -13.67 0.46 25.30
CA LEU A 120 -13.14 -0.85 25.02
C LEU A 120 -13.23 -1.17 23.53
N SER A 121 -12.11 -1.56 22.92
CA SER A 121 -12.05 -2.10 21.56
C SER A 121 -12.06 -3.63 21.62
N VAL A 122 -13.05 -4.25 20.97
CA VAL A 122 -13.17 -5.69 20.88
C VAL A 122 -13.06 -6.11 19.42
N SER A 123 -12.14 -7.04 19.15
CA SER A 123 -11.92 -7.61 17.82
C SER A 123 -12.59 -8.98 17.69
N LEU A 124 -13.17 -9.25 16.53
CA LEU A 124 -13.66 -10.56 16.12
C LEU A 124 -12.80 -11.07 14.96
N ARG A 125 -12.09 -12.17 15.15
CA ARG A 125 -11.30 -12.88 14.14
C ARG A 125 -11.93 -14.21 13.81
N VAL A 126 -11.95 -14.54 12.53
CA VAL A 126 -12.45 -15.82 11.99
C VAL A 126 -11.31 -16.50 11.27
N ASP A 127 -11.03 -17.79 11.56
CA ASP A 127 -9.87 -18.52 11.08
C ASP A 127 -10.24 -19.79 10.32
N ASN A 128 -9.46 -20.13 9.30
CA ASN A 128 -9.33 -21.50 8.79
C ASN A 128 -8.29 -22.30 9.61
N ALA A 129 -8.13 -23.62 9.32
CA ALA A 129 -7.20 -24.50 10.03
C ALA A 129 -5.73 -24.15 9.80
N GLY A 130 -4.85 -24.35 10.82
CA GLY A 130 -3.37 -24.18 10.83
C GLY A 130 -2.88 -23.07 11.77
N GLY A 131 -1.64 -22.53 11.60
CA GLY A 131 -1.04 -21.47 12.42
C GLY A 131 -1.46 -20.06 11.99
N TRP A 132 -1.51 -19.10 12.87
CA TRP A 132 -1.95 -17.73 12.56
C TRP A 132 -1.08 -17.03 11.53
N LYS A 133 0.18 -17.46 11.35
CA LYS A 133 1.11 -16.90 10.35
C LYS A 133 0.90 -17.43 8.93
N ASP A 134 0.34 -18.62 8.81
CA ASP A 134 0.28 -19.39 7.57
C ASP A 134 -1.14 -19.54 7.03
N ASN A 135 -2.14 -19.14 7.82
CA ASN A 135 -3.54 -19.38 7.48
C ASN A 135 -4.30 -18.14 7.10
N PRO A 136 -5.27 -18.29 6.19
CA PRO A 136 -6.24 -17.24 5.96
C PRO A 136 -7.07 -16.99 7.21
N TRP A 137 -7.13 -15.74 7.61
CA TRP A 137 -8.02 -15.25 8.67
C TRP A 137 -8.54 -13.86 8.29
N ASN A 138 -9.72 -13.54 8.79
CA ASN A 138 -10.28 -12.20 8.67
C ASN A 138 -10.64 -11.67 10.05
N THR A 139 -10.49 -10.35 10.26
CA THR A 139 -10.76 -9.71 11.55
C THR A 139 -11.37 -8.33 11.37
N GLU A 140 -12.16 -7.91 12.33
CA GLU A 140 -12.73 -6.57 12.42
C GLU A 140 -12.82 -6.16 13.89
N THR A 141 -12.88 -4.84 14.16
CA THR A 141 -12.88 -4.28 15.51
C THR A 141 -14.02 -3.29 15.69
N VAL A 142 -14.66 -3.33 16.86
CA VAL A 142 -15.60 -2.31 17.31
C VAL A 142 -15.10 -1.66 18.60
N THR A 143 -15.20 -0.33 18.70
CA THR A 143 -14.89 0.41 19.93
C THR A 143 -16.17 0.88 20.58
N LEU A 144 -16.36 0.56 21.86
CA LEU A 144 -17.57 0.82 22.62
C LEU A 144 -17.26 1.67 23.86
N LYS A 145 -18.04 2.69 24.11
CA LYS A 145 -18.00 3.45 25.38
C LYS A 145 -18.56 2.59 26.53
N PRO A 146 -18.28 2.94 27.80
CA PRO A 146 -18.91 2.29 28.94
C PRO A 146 -20.44 2.23 28.82
N GLY A 147 -21.03 1.05 28.98
CA GLY A 147 -22.45 0.78 28.84
C GLY A 147 -22.98 0.72 27.41
N GLU A 148 -22.17 1.05 26.41
CA GLU A 148 -22.57 1.02 25.00
C GLU A 148 -22.65 -0.41 24.46
N SER A 149 -23.69 -0.65 23.65
CA SER A 149 -23.83 -1.88 22.86
C SER A 149 -23.47 -1.63 21.39
N GLY A 150 -22.79 -2.58 20.77
CA GLY A 150 -22.45 -2.51 19.35
C GLY A 150 -22.29 -3.87 18.71
N THR A 151 -22.06 -3.87 17.41
CA THR A 151 -21.84 -5.10 16.63
C THR A 151 -20.51 -5.02 15.92
N VAL A 152 -19.67 -6.02 16.12
CA VAL A 152 -18.51 -6.26 15.27
C VAL A 152 -18.90 -7.26 14.20
N LYS A 153 -18.57 -6.99 12.94
CA LYS A 153 -18.93 -7.81 11.78
C LYS A 153 -17.72 -8.06 10.91
N THR A 154 -17.24 -9.30 10.88
CA THR A 154 -16.12 -9.74 10.05
C THR A 154 -16.64 -10.33 8.76
N VAL A 155 -16.49 -9.62 7.64
CA VAL A 155 -16.89 -10.06 6.30
C VAL A 155 -15.80 -10.96 5.72
N PHE A 156 -16.19 -12.09 5.13
CA PHE A 156 -15.23 -13.04 4.56
C PHE A 156 -14.46 -12.41 3.37
N GLY A 157 -13.15 -12.58 3.38
CA GLY A 157 -12.24 -11.98 2.40
C GLY A 157 -11.75 -10.57 2.76
N TYR A 158 -12.19 -10.00 3.91
CA TYR A 158 -11.81 -8.64 4.32
C TYR A 158 -11.35 -8.61 5.77
N SER A 159 -10.40 -7.70 6.05
CA SER A 159 -9.92 -7.42 7.41
C SER A 159 -9.76 -5.92 7.61
N TYR A 160 -10.05 -5.44 8.82
CA TYR A 160 -9.95 -4.03 9.19
C TYR A 160 -10.69 -3.08 8.22
N GLY A 161 -11.96 -3.39 7.99
CA GLY A 161 -12.81 -2.65 7.04
C GLY A 161 -12.62 -3.12 5.60
N GLU A 162 -11.96 -2.34 4.77
CA GLU A 162 -11.92 -2.53 3.31
C GLU A 162 -10.65 -3.19 2.80
N LYS A 163 -9.68 -3.48 3.66
CA LYS A 163 -8.49 -4.20 3.19
C LYS A 163 -8.91 -5.59 2.75
N PRO A 164 -8.67 -5.98 1.48
CA PRO A 164 -8.76 -7.37 1.09
C PRO A 164 -7.87 -8.15 2.07
N GLY A 165 -8.51 -9.00 2.88
CA GLY A 165 -7.81 -9.90 3.77
C GLY A 165 -7.29 -11.11 3.00
N TYR A 166 -6.69 -12.04 3.70
CA TYR A 166 -6.44 -13.36 3.14
C TYR A 166 -7.77 -13.98 2.66
N ALA A 167 -7.71 -14.77 1.59
CA ALA A 167 -8.85 -15.49 1.06
C ALA A 167 -9.30 -16.58 2.04
N LEU A 168 -10.10 -16.20 3.05
CA LEU A 168 -10.72 -17.13 3.97
C LEU A 168 -11.65 -18.06 3.20
N MET A 169 -11.58 -19.36 3.46
CA MET A 169 -12.51 -20.37 2.94
C MET A 169 -13.72 -20.49 3.88
N PRO A 170 -14.89 -19.92 3.54
CA PRO A 170 -16.05 -19.93 4.43
C PRO A 170 -16.57 -21.36 4.73
N GLY A 171 -16.37 -22.31 3.81
CA GLY A 171 -16.76 -23.72 4.00
C GLY A 171 -15.89 -24.51 5.01
N ALA A 172 -14.82 -23.92 5.55
CA ALA A 172 -13.86 -24.61 6.42
C ALA A 172 -13.42 -23.76 7.62
N VAL A 173 -14.34 -23.03 8.25
CA VAL A 173 -14.04 -22.17 9.41
C VAL A 173 -13.87 -23.01 10.67
N VAL A 174 -12.74 -22.86 11.36
CA VAL A 174 -12.38 -23.66 12.55
C VAL A 174 -12.35 -22.87 13.84
N ASN A 175 -12.47 -21.54 13.78
CA ASN A 175 -12.41 -20.70 14.97
C ASN A 175 -13.11 -19.36 14.76
N ALA A 176 -13.74 -18.86 15.81
CA ALA A 176 -14.15 -17.49 15.97
C ALA A 176 -13.56 -16.97 17.29
N LEU A 177 -12.64 -16.00 17.22
CA LEU A 177 -11.90 -15.45 18.36
C LEU A 177 -12.38 -14.03 18.65
N LEU A 178 -12.86 -13.79 19.85
CA LEU A 178 -13.14 -12.47 20.38
C LEU A 178 -12.02 -12.08 21.35
N PHE A 179 -11.34 -10.96 21.11
CA PHE A 179 -10.20 -10.54 21.92
C PHE A 179 -10.12 -9.01 22.04
N ILE A 180 -9.33 -8.57 23.01
CA ILE A 180 -8.99 -7.16 23.23
C ILE A 180 -7.47 -6.99 23.23
N ASP A 181 -6.98 -5.78 23.05
CA ASP A 181 -5.58 -5.49 23.29
C ASP A 181 -5.26 -5.59 24.78
N LYS A 182 -4.00 -5.93 25.10
CA LYS A 182 -3.48 -5.94 26.47
C LYS A 182 -3.81 -4.63 27.19
N SER A 183 -4.30 -4.73 28.41
CA SER A 183 -4.63 -3.60 29.27
C SER A 183 -3.98 -3.78 30.64
N ASP A 184 -3.59 -2.67 31.28
CA ASP A 184 -3.13 -2.64 32.66
C ASP A 184 -4.29 -2.61 33.69
N GLU A 185 -5.54 -2.58 33.18
CA GLU A 185 -6.76 -2.60 33.99
C GLU A 185 -7.66 -3.76 33.58
N VAL A 186 -8.56 -4.15 34.49
CA VAL A 186 -9.59 -5.17 34.19
C VAL A 186 -10.58 -4.61 33.17
N GLN A 187 -10.75 -5.31 32.08
CA GLN A 187 -11.73 -4.99 31.02
C GLN A 187 -12.79 -6.09 30.93
N SER A 188 -14.02 -5.71 30.69
CA SER A 188 -15.11 -6.69 30.59
C SER A 188 -16.13 -6.31 29.54
N PHE A 189 -16.57 -7.31 28.76
CA PHE A 189 -17.67 -7.17 27.82
C PHE A 189 -18.67 -8.31 27.98
N ARG A 190 -19.91 -8.05 27.59
CA ARG A 190 -20.94 -9.09 27.47
C ARG A 190 -21.19 -9.40 26.02
N LEU A 191 -21.02 -10.67 25.64
CA LEU A 191 -21.37 -11.22 24.33
C LEU A 191 -22.85 -11.61 24.33
N GLU A 192 -23.68 -10.96 23.53
CA GLU A 192 -25.13 -11.19 23.43
C GLU A 192 -25.50 -12.13 22.29
N SER A 193 -24.72 -12.14 21.20
CA SER A 193 -24.90 -13.08 20.09
C SER A 193 -23.61 -13.26 19.29
N LEU A 194 -23.46 -14.46 18.71
CA LEU A 194 -22.41 -14.77 17.73
C LEU A 194 -23.03 -15.60 16.62
N VAL A 195 -23.16 -15.03 15.43
CA VAL A 195 -23.91 -15.62 14.32
C VAL A 195 -23.21 -15.43 12.98
N ALA A 196 -23.35 -16.40 12.07
CA ALA A 196 -23.07 -16.21 10.65
C ALA A 196 -24.31 -15.63 9.97
N GLY A 197 -24.15 -14.74 8.99
CA GLY A 197 -25.25 -14.09 8.29
C GLY A 197 -24.81 -13.39 7.01
N GLY A 198 -25.74 -12.64 6.40
CA GLY A 198 -25.53 -11.96 5.13
C GLY A 198 -25.46 -12.89 3.93
N PRO A 199 -25.53 -12.37 2.72
CA PRO A 199 -25.41 -13.17 1.49
C PRO A 199 -23.96 -13.60 1.26
N ALA A 200 -23.75 -14.79 0.71
CA ALA A 200 -22.42 -15.21 0.25
C ALA A 200 -21.85 -14.19 -0.75
N GLY A 201 -20.56 -13.88 -0.61
CA GLY A 201 -19.91 -12.85 -1.42
C GLY A 201 -20.22 -11.39 -1.02
N GLU A 202 -20.79 -11.20 0.19
CA GLU A 202 -20.98 -9.85 0.76
C GLU A 202 -19.68 -9.06 0.75
N THR A 203 -19.75 -7.78 0.41
CA THR A 203 -18.65 -6.82 0.53
C THR A 203 -18.95 -5.84 1.65
N PRO A 204 -17.95 -5.46 2.48
CA PRO A 204 -18.18 -4.44 3.50
C PRO A 204 -18.48 -3.08 2.86
N PRO A 205 -19.30 -2.24 3.48
CA PRO A 205 -19.51 -0.87 3.02
C PRO A 205 -18.20 -0.09 3.18
N ILE A 206 -17.85 0.70 2.16
CA ILE A 206 -16.68 1.59 2.23
C ILE A 206 -16.98 2.70 3.26
N ALA A 207 -16.14 2.80 4.30
CA ALA A 207 -16.29 3.89 5.26
C ALA A 207 -16.07 5.24 4.56
N PRO A 208 -16.87 6.27 4.83
CA PRO A 208 -16.77 7.57 4.13
C PRO A 208 -15.34 8.12 4.09
N LYS A 209 -14.58 8.00 5.17
CA LYS A 209 -13.17 8.44 5.25
C LYS A 209 -12.21 7.69 4.32
N ASN A 210 -12.60 6.53 3.83
CA ASN A 210 -11.77 5.68 2.97
C ASN A 210 -12.16 5.81 1.48
N ILE A 211 -13.24 6.50 1.18
CA ILE A 211 -13.59 6.82 -0.20
C ILE A 211 -12.47 7.63 -0.83
N ARG A 212 -12.06 7.24 -2.02
CA ARG A 212 -11.04 7.92 -2.82
C ARG A 212 -11.69 8.62 -3.99
N VAL A 213 -11.59 9.95 -4.02
CA VAL A 213 -12.18 10.80 -5.06
C VAL A 213 -11.06 11.26 -5.99
N ARG A 214 -11.14 10.88 -7.26
CA ARG A 214 -10.23 11.39 -8.30
C ARG A 214 -10.80 12.68 -8.86
N PRO A 215 -10.09 13.83 -8.69
CA PRO A 215 -10.55 15.08 -9.27
C PRO A 215 -10.42 15.03 -10.79
N LYS A 216 -11.43 15.53 -11.49
CA LYS A 216 -11.38 15.66 -12.94
C LYS A 216 -10.29 16.68 -13.32
N ASP A 217 -9.38 16.29 -14.20
CA ASP A 217 -8.26 17.12 -14.69
C ASP A 217 -7.42 17.76 -13.57
N GLY A 218 -7.42 17.15 -12.37
CA GLY A 218 -6.71 17.63 -11.19
C GLY A 218 -7.38 18.83 -10.49
N VAL A 219 -8.53 19.32 -10.95
CA VAL A 219 -9.14 20.53 -10.41
C VAL A 219 -9.82 20.27 -9.07
N LEU A 220 -9.39 20.98 -8.03
CA LEU A 220 -9.90 20.88 -6.66
C LEU A 220 -10.79 22.08 -6.31
N LEU A 221 -10.51 23.25 -6.89
CA LEU A 221 -11.28 24.49 -6.76
C LEU A 221 -11.09 25.33 -8.02
N GLY A 222 -12.12 26.08 -8.43
CA GLY A 222 -12.08 26.97 -9.58
C GLY A 222 -12.75 26.40 -10.80
N VAL A 223 -12.44 26.91 -11.98
CA VAL A 223 -13.08 26.55 -13.26
C VAL A 223 -12.91 25.05 -13.55
N GLY A 224 -14.04 24.36 -13.72
CA GLY A 224 -14.06 22.90 -13.95
C GLY A 224 -14.06 22.04 -12.68
N GLY A 225 -14.03 22.66 -11.50
CA GLY A 225 -14.10 21.96 -10.22
C GLY A 225 -15.51 21.47 -9.86
N PRO A 226 -15.68 20.87 -8.69
CA PRO A 226 -16.96 20.37 -8.19
C PRO A 226 -18.00 21.48 -8.10
N ALA A 227 -19.26 21.18 -8.43
CA ALA A 227 -20.35 22.15 -8.45
C ALA A 227 -20.81 22.59 -7.05
N ASP A 228 -20.62 21.76 -6.04
CA ASP A 228 -20.96 22.05 -4.64
C ASP A 228 -19.72 21.93 -3.76
N LEU A 229 -19.20 23.07 -3.34
CA LEU A 229 -18.02 23.18 -2.47
C LEU A 229 -18.39 23.56 -1.03
N THR A 230 -19.65 23.82 -0.72
CA THR A 230 -20.08 24.40 0.56
C THR A 230 -19.74 23.48 1.75
N ALA A 231 -19.85 22.16 1.57
CA ALA A 231 -19.52 21.16 2.58
C ALA A 231 -18.01 20.84 2.66
N GLN A 232 -17.19 21.42 1.78
CA GLN A 232 -15.77 21.09 1.61
C GLN A 232 -14.84 22.09 2.30
N ILE A 233 -15.38 23.24 2.73
CA ILE A 233 -14.59 24.30 3.34
C ILE A 233 -14.77 24.27 4.85
N THR A 234 -13.64 24.19 5.55
CA THR A 234 -13.59 24.32 7.00
C THR A 234 -12.64 25.45 7.40
N SER A 235 -12.84 26.05 8.57
CA SER A 235 -12.00 27.14 9.05
C SER A 235 -11.67 26.98 10.54
N LYS A 236 -10.47 27.42 10.92
CA LYS A 236 -9.98 27.49 12.30
C LYS A 236 -9.56 28.92 12.60
N ASN A 237 -10.24 29.58 13.53
CA ASN A 237 -10.00 30.99 13.90
C ASN A 237 -9.96 31.93 12.66
N ALA A 238 -10.73 31.61 11.63
CA ALA A 238 -10.84 32.34 10.38
C ALA A 238 -12.25 32.23 9.82
N ARG A 239 -12.60 32.99 8.79
CA ARG A 239 -13.87 32.89 8.07
C ARG A 239 -13.60 32.56 6.61
N ALA A 240 -14.45 31.74 6.01
CA ALA A 240 -14.38 31.44 4.59
C ALA A 240 -15.76 31.54 3.95
N ALA A 241 -15.80 31.99 2.72
CA ALA A 241 -16.99 32.05 1.91
C ALA A 241 -16.68 31.72 0.45
N LEU A 242 -17.60 30.99 -0.21
CA LEU A 242 -17.55 30.81 -1.66
C LEU A 242 -17.99 32.10 -2.35
N VAL A 243 -17.32 32.46 -3.44
CA VAL A 243 -17.62 33.59 -4.28
C VAL A 243 -17.77 33.11 -5.72
N GLY A 244 -18.85 33.53 -6.40
CA GLY A 244 -19.18 33.00 -7.72
C GLY A 244 -20.25 31.91 -7.66
N ALA A 245 -20.61 31.39 -8.82
CA ALA A 245 -21.62 30.34 -8.95
C ALA A 245 -21.16 29.24 -9.93
N GLY A 246 -21.65 28.03 -9.74
CA GLY A 246 -21.37 26.89 -10.60
C GLY A 246 -19.88 26.57 -10.70
N LEU A 247 -19.39 26.36 -11.91
CA LEU A 247 -18.00 25.95 -12.19
C LEU A 247 -16.94 27.09 -12.04
N GLN A 248 -17.35 28.29 -11.63
CA GLN A 248 -16.45 29.44 -11.45
C GLN A 248 -16.34 29.86 -9.97
N GLN A 249 -16.54 28.93 -9.05
CA GLN A 249 -16.45 29.21 -7.63
C GLN A 249 -15.00 29.42 -7.20
N THR A 250 -14.77 30.48 -6.42
CA THR A 250 -13.52 30.79 -5.75
C THR A 250 -13.75 30.86 -4.25
N MET A 251 -12.71 30.81 -3.44
CA MET A 251 -12.83 30.85 -1.98
C MET A 251 -12.22 32.13 -1.44
N LYS A 252 -13.04 32.97 -0.80
CA LYS A 252 -12.56 34.12 0.00
C LYS A 252 -12.30 33.66 1.42
N ALA A 253 -11.09 33.89 1.91
CA ALA A 253 -10.64 33.61 3.26
C ALA A 253 -10.34 34.89 4.01
N VAL A 254 -10.87 35.06 5.23
CA VAL A 254 -10.65 36.20 6.11
C VAL A 254 -9.99 35.72 7.39
N PHE A 255 -8.80 36.20 7.66
CA PHE A 255 -7.99 35.94 8.84
C PHE A 255 -8.05 37.16 9.74
N PRO A 256 -8.75 37.12 10.90
CA PRO A 256 -8.98 38.31 11.72
C PRO A 256 -7.71 38.96 12.30
N GLY A 257 -6.60 38.23 12.27
CA GLY A 257 -5.37 38.65 12.94
C GLY A 257 -5.33 38.26 14.42
N GLY A 258 -4.21 38.54 15.09
CA GLY A 258 -4.00 38.23 16.50
C GLY A 258 -3.24 36.94 16.75
N GLN A 259 -3.31 36.45 17.98
CA GLN A 259 -2.58 35.27 18.44
C GLN A 259 -3.28 33.96 18.02
N GLY A 260 -2.49 32.93 17.71
CA GLY A 260 -2.94 31.59 17.40
C GLY A 260 -2.99 31.28 15.90
N GLU A 261 -3.09 29.99 15.61
CA GLU A 261 -3.16 29.49 14.22
C GLU A 261 -4.50 29.84 13.60
N GLN A 262 -4.47 30.51 12.47
CA GLN A 262 -5.62 30.83 11.64
C GLN A 262 -5.49 30.14 10.30
N SER A 263 -6.50 29.37 9.89
CA SER A 263 -6.44 28.64 8.64
C SER A 263 -7.82 28.40 8.03
N VAL A 264 -7.84 28.23 6.72
CA VAL A 264 -8.99 27.78 5.94
C VAL A 264 -8.55 26.56 5.14
N SER A 265 -9.36 25.52 5.14
CA SER A 265 -9.07 24.25 4.46
C SER A 265 -10.14 23.97 3.42
N VAL A 266 -9.70 23.48 2.26
CA VAL A 266 -10.55 22.92 1.20
C VAL A 266 -10.28 21.44 1.13
N GLY A 267 -11.32 20.60 1.20
CA GLY A 267 -11.24 19.14 1.11
C GLY A 267 -12.29 18.57 0.14
N PRO A 268 -12.32 17.27 -0.11
CA PRO A 268 -13.39 16.64 -0.87
C PRO A 268 -14.69 16.60 -0.04
N THR A 269 -15.85 16.60 -0.70
CA THR A 269 -17.19 16.51 -0.03
C THR A 269 -17.30 15.24 0.81
N VAL A 270 -16.69 14.14 0.35
CA VAL A 270 -16.66 12.85 1.02
C VAL A 270 -15.30 12.20 0.80
N GLY A 271 -14.76 11.57 1.82
CA GLY A 271 -13.53 10.79 1.72
C GLY A 271 -12.25 11.63 1.64
N ARG A 272 -11.38 11.27 0.73
CA ARG A 272 -10.09 11.93 0.46
C ARG A 272 -9.83 11.96 -1.03
N TRP A 273 -9.08 12.95 -1.49
CA TRP A 273 -8.63 12.97 -2.87
C TRP A 273 -7.56 11.90 -3.14
N ASP A 274 -7.72 11.19 -4.24
CA ASP A 274 -6.71 10.35 -4.85
C ASP A 274 -5.95 11.17 -5.89
N LEU A 275 -4.79 11.68 -5.49
CA LEU A 275 -3.90 12.50 -6.31
C LEU A 275 -2.65 11.73 -6.77
N ARG A 276 -2.67 10.39 -6.79
CA ARG A 276 -1.50 9.56 -7.13
C ARG A 276 -0.95 9.78 -8.54
N ASP A 277 -1.76 10.34 -9.43
CA ASP A 277 -1.37 10.66 -10.81
C ASP A 277 -0.72 12.05 -10.93
N TYR A 278 -0.49 12.75 -9.81
CA TYR A 278 0.08 14.09 -9.72
C TYR A 278 1.26 14.11 -8.74
N LEU A 279 2.03 15.22 -8.76
CA LEU A 279 3.21 15.41 -7.91
C LEU A 279 3.22 16.70 -7.09
N GLU A 280 2.29 17.59 -7.36
CA GLU A 280 2.17 18.86 -6.66
C GLU A 280 0.73 19.37 -6.67
N VAL A 281 0.45 20.31 -5.77
CA VAL A 281 -0.77 21.13 -5.81
C VAL A 281 -0.37 22.58 -6.02
N ARG A 282 -1.00 23.22 -7.01
CA ARG A 282 -0.86 24.65 -7.34
C ARG A 282 -2.09 25.38 -6.84
N ILE A 283 -1.87 26.49 -6.15
CA ILE A 283 -2.93 27.38 -5.69
C ILE A 283 -2.65 28.80 -6.15
N GLN A 284 -3.61 29.43 -6.84
CA GLN A 284 -3.56 30.85 -7.15
C GLN A 284 -4.23 31.64 -6.03
N VAL A 285 -3.47 32.51 -5.39
CA VAL A 285 -3.89 33.30 -4.24
C VAL A 285 -3.78 34.78 -4.56
N ARG A 286 -4.91 35.50 -4.42
CA ARG A 286 -4.98 36.96 -4.57
C ARG A 286 -5.14 37.63 -3.21
N ASN A 287 -4.41 38.70 -2.98
CA ASN A 287 -4.62 39.58 -1.83
C ASN A 287 -5.79 40.55 -2.11
N GLU A 288 -6.91 40.36 -1.42
CA GLU A 288 -8.09 41.26 -1.45
C GLU A 288 -8.10 42.25 -0.27
N GLY A 289 -7.16 42.14 0.65
CA GLY A 289 -6.97 43.07 1.75
C GLY A 289 -6.18 44.32 1.34
N GLN A 290 -6.07 45.28 2.26
CA GLN A 290 -5.34 46.50 2.04
C GLN A 290 -3.85 46.39 2.46
N MET A 291 -3.56 45.42 3.35
CA MET A 291 -2.21 45.26 3.92
C MET A 291 -1.42 44.22 3.11
N LEU A 292 -0.09 44.35 3.17
CA LEU A 292 0.82 43.32 2.66
C LEU A 292 0.59 42.01 3.43
N VAL A 293 0.43 40.89 2.73
CA VAL A 293 0.20 39.57 3.33
C VAL A 293 1.19 38.56 2.78
N THR A 294 1.68 37.67 3.63
CA THR A 294 2.48 36.52 3.20
C THR A 294 1.63 35.26 3.35
N PRO A 295 1.08 34.73 2.24
CA PRO A 295 0.30 33.49 2.27
C PRO A 295 1.21 32.28 2.52
N ARG A 296 0.67 31.24 3.11
CA ARG A 296 1.31 29.93 3.22
C ARG A 296 0.30 28.82 3.01
N VAL A 297 0.76 27.72 2.42
CA VAL A 297 -0.08 26.57 2.04
C VAL A 297 0.57 25.29 2.51
N ARG A 298 -0.22 24.33 2.97
CA ARG A 298 0.20 22.96 3.20
C ARG A 298 -0.88 21.97 2.74
N LEU A 299 -0.50 20.71 2.61
CA LEU A 299 -1.39 19.60 2.34
C LEU A 299 -1.54 18.73 3.59
N ASP A 300 -2.75 18.34 3.90
CA ASP A 300 -3.05 17.36 4.93
C ASP A 300 -3.45 16.03 4.25
N SER A 301 -2.98 14.89 4.77
CA SER A 301 -3.27 13.56 4.24
C SER A 301 -3.43 12.52 5.33
N ASN A 302 -3.79 11.29 4.97
CA ASN A 302 -3.88 10.19 5.94
C ASN A 302 -2.51 9.80 6.53
N GLY A 303 -1.42 10.06 5.82
CA GLY A 303 -0.05 9.77 6.25
C GLY A 303 0.64 10.91 7.00
N GLY A 304 -0.07 12.01 7.27
CA GLY A 304 0.47 13.20 7.91
C GLY A 304 0.28 14.47 7.06
N VAL A 305 1.06 15.48 7.35
CA VAL A 305 0.96 16.80 6.71
C VAL A 305 2.26 17.15 5.98
N SER A 306 2.18 17.98 4.93
CA SER A 306 3.37 18.57 4.33
C SER A 306 3.93 19.70 5.21
N ASP A 307 5.17 20.10 4.92
CA ASP A 307 5.67 21.37 5.39
C ASP A 307 4.83 22.53 4.82
N TRP A 308 4.87 23.67 5.51
CA TRP A 308 4.31 24.89 4.96
C TRP A 308 5.15 25.40 3.80
N THR A 309 4.53 25.54 2.63
CA THR A 309 5.10 26.32 1.53
C THR A 309 4.70 27.78 1.73
N ILE A 310 5.69 28.65 1.91
CA ILE A 310 5.50 30.07 2.15
C ILE A 310 5.61 30.79 0.82
N GLY A 311 4.57 31.55 0.45
CA GLY A 311 4.58 32.42 -0.70
C GLY A 311 5.39 33.72 -0.48
N ALA A 312 5.54 34.53 -1.52
CA ALA A 312 6.13 35.85 -1.40
C ALA A 312 5.18 36.84 -0.68
N PRO A 313 5.71 37.92 -0.09
CA PRO A 313 4.86 38.99 0.41
C PRO A 313 4.03 39.61 -0.73
N LEU A 314 2.70 39.56 -0.61
CA LEU A 314 1.75 39.91 -1.66
C LEU A 314 1.04 41.24 -1.36
N ALA A 315 1.25 42.25 -2.17
CA ALA A 315 0.62 43.56 -2.05
C ALA A 315 -0.88 43.47 -2.41
N SER A 316 -1.67 44.46 -1.95
CA SER A 316 -3.11 44.56 -2.25
C SER A 316 -3.41 44.44 -3.76
N GLY A 317 -4.38 43.64 -4.11
CA GLY A 317 -4.83 43.36 -5.48
C GLY A 317 -3.89 42.49 -6.33
N LYS A 318 -2.73 42.03 -5.81
CA LYS A 318 -1.82 41.14 -6.51
C LYS A 318 -2.17 39.69 -6.33
N THR A 319 -1.80 38.88 -7.33
CA THR A 319 -1.99 37.41 -7.34
C THR A 319 -0.61 36.72 -7.41
N GLU A 320 -0.49 35.57 -6.77
CA GLU A 320 0.67 34.69 -6.79
C GLU A 320 0.21 33.25 -6.97
N GLU A 321 1.02 32.44 -7.65
CA GLU A 321 0.89 31.00 -7.67
C GLU A 321 1.84 30.37 -6.64
N ILE A 322 1.30 29.63 -5.68
CA ILE A 322 2.05 28.85 -4.68
C ILE A 322 1.99 27.39 -5.09
N VAL A 323 3.16 26.75 -5.22
CA VAL A 323 3.30 25.33 -5.60
C VAL A 323 3.73 24.53 -4.39
N VAL A 324 2.91 23.55 -4.00
CA VAL A 324 3.19 22.64 -2.87
C VAL A 324 3.55 21.25 -3.42
N PRO A 325 4.85 20.90 -3.48
CA PRO A 325 5.29 19.60 -3.99
C PRO A 325 5.03 18.49 -2.97
N PHE A 326 4.66 17.30 -3.44
CA PHE A 326 4.46 16.12 -2.56
C PHE A 326 5.77 15.64 -1.95
N ALA A 327 6.88 15.75 -2.69
CA ALA A 327 8.21 15.39 -2.21
C ALA A 327 8.78 16.34 -1.14
N GLY A 328 8.07 17.44 -0.83
CA GLY A 328 8.65 18.52 -0.03
C GLY A 328 9.77 19.26 -0.74
N THR A 329 10.39 20.22 -0.04
CA THR A 329 11.49 21.07 -0.58
C THR A 329 12.88 20.52 -0.25
N ALA A 330 12.99 19.66 0.76
CA ALA A 330 14.23 19.02 1.21
C ALA A 330 14.12 17.49 1.13
N PRO A 331 15.25 16.77 0.99
CA PRO A 331 15.26 15.32 1.06
C PRO A 331 14.85 14.82 2.44
N VAL A 332 14.29 13.61 2.50
CA VAL A 332 14.02 12.91 3.76
C VAL A 332 15.36 12.65 4.47
N ASP A 333 15.51 13.15 5.69
CA ASP A 333 16.71 12.96 6.51
C ASP A 333 16.40 12.07 7.71
N LEU A 334 16.67 10.78 7.58
CA LEU A 334 16.40 9.78 8.61
C LEU A 334 17.25 9.93 9.88
N SER A 335 18.27 10.82 9.84
CA SER A 335 19.07 11.17 11.01
C SER A 335 18.35 12.18 11.92
N LYS A 336 17.21 12.74 11.46
CA LYS A 336 16.38 13.70 12.19
C LYS A 336 15.04 13.08 12.56
N LYS A 337 14.49 13.48 13.71
CA LYS A 337 13.25 12.95 14.26
C LYS A 337 12.02 13.24 13.37
N ASP A 338 12.03 14.35 12.62
CA ASP A 338 10.91 14.80 11.79
C ASP A 338 11.40 15.11 10.36
N GLY A 339 12.08 14.15 9.75
CA GLY A 339 12.92 14.35 8.57
C GLY A 339 12.26 14.43 7.21
N GLY A 340 11.02 14.94 7.04
CA GLY A 340 10.49 15.16 5.69
C GLY A 340 8.98 15.18 5.56
N SER A 341 8.47 15.43 4.35
CA SER A 341 7.04 15.39 4.03
C SER A 341 6.47 13.99 4.25
N HIS A 342 5.33 13.92 4.94
CA HIS A 342 4.62 12.69 5.22
C HIS A 342 3.31 12.55 4.43
N ILE A 343 3.17 13.27 3.32
CA ILE A 343 1.97 13.20 2.47
C ILE A 343 1.82 11.80 1.88
N THR A 344 0.57 11.34 1.88
CA THR A 344 0.14 10.18 1.11
C THR A 344 -0.75 10.67 -0.04
N SER A 345 -0.22 10.66 -1.27
CA SER A 345 -0.87 11.28 -2.43
C SER A 345 -2.22 10.66 -2.82
N ASP A 346 -2.43 9.39 -2.54
CA ASP A 346 -3.71 8.70 -2.77
C ASP A 346 -4.74 8.94 -1.65
N ALA A 347 -4.41 9.78 -0.66
CA ALA A 347 -5.27 10.01 0.50
C ALA A 347 -5.20 11.45 1.05
N VAL A 348 -5.16 12.46 0.19
CA VAL A 348 -5.12 13.88 0.57
C VAL A 348 -6.48 14.31 1.10
N SER A 349 -6.51 14.82 2.32
CA SER A 349 -7.73 15.23 3.02
C SER A 349 -8.06 16.71 2.86
N ALA A 350 -7.04 17.57 2.72
CA ALA A 350 -7.25 19.00 2.56
C ALA A 350 -6.04 19.72 1.96
N VAL A 351 -6.33 20.85 1.30
CA VAL A 351 -5.40 21.95 1.03
C VAL A 351 -5.68 23.03 2.05
N VAL A 352 -4.68 23.43 2.82
CA VAL A 352 -4.81 24.37 3.95
C VAL A 352 -4.11 25.67 3.60
N LEU A 353 -4.88 26.78 3.57
CA LEU A 353 -4.41 28.14 3.35
C LEU A 353 -4.35 28.90 4.69
N SER A 354 -3.28 29.65 4.92
CA SER A 354 -3.07 30.48 6.10
C SER A 354 -2.19 31.69 5.74
N CYS A 355 -1.93 32.56 6.70
CA CYS A 355 -1.00 33.67 6.59
C CYS A 355 0.13 33.54 7.61
N VAL A 356 1.31 34.06 7.25
CA VAL A 356 2.41 34.21 8.19
C VAL A 356 2.20 35.50 8.99
N ASN A 357 2.20 35.42 10.34
CA ASN A 357 2.15 36.55 11.25
C ASN A 357 1.11 37.62 10.86
N ALA A 358 -0.18 37.28 10.94
CA ALA A 358 -1.26 38.22 10.67
C ALA A 358 -1.57 39.11 11.89
N PRO A 359 -0.95 40.29 12.05
CA PRO A 359 -1.19 41.16 13.23
C PRO A 359 -2.57 41.84 13.19
N SER A 360 -3.15 41.98 12.01
CA SER A 360 -4.48 42.56 11.75
C SER A 360 -5.23 41.72 10.71
N GLU A 361 -6.47 42.06 10.44
CA GLU A 361 -7.28 41.34 9.46
C GLU A 361 -6.58 41.28 8.09
N GLN A 362 -6.51 40.06 7.55
CA GLN A 362 -5.99 39.75 6.22
C GLN A 362 -7.09 39.09 5.39
N VAL A 363 -7.16 39.43 4.10
CA VAL A 363 -8.16 38.88 3.20
C VAL A 363 -7.48 38.31 1.96
N LEU A 364 -7.61 37.01 1.79
CA LEU A 364 -7.09 36.30 0.61
C LEU A 364 -8.25 35.69 -0.18
N ARG A 365 -8.08 35.61 -1.49
CA ARG A 365 -8.92 34.79 -2.38
C ARG A 365 -8.09 33.69 -2.99
N ALA A 366 -8.47 32.42 -2.77
CA ALA A 366 -8.02 31.33 -3.59
C ALA A 366 -8.84 31.31 -4.89
N GLU A 367 -8.20 31.67 -6.00
CA GLU A 367 -8.85 31.76 -7.32
C GLU A 367 -8.94 30.39 -7.97
N SER A 368 -7.94 29.54 -7.78
CA SER A 368 -7.91 28.14 -8.23
C SER A 368 -7.04 27.28 -7.33
N ILE A 369 -7.38 25.98 -7.23
CA ILE A 369 -6.54 24.94 -6.64
C ILE A 369 -6.54 23.75 -7.59
N LYS A 370 -5.37 23.31 -8.02
CA LYS A 370 -5.21 22.23 -8.99
C LYS A 370 -4.06 21.31 -8.60
N ALA A 371 -4.26 19.99 -8.66
CA ALA A 371 -3.17 19.02 -8.66
C ALA A 371 -2.54 18.97 -10.06
N ASP A 372 -1.21 18.93 -10.14
CA ASP A 372 -0.48 19.04 -11.40
C ASP A 372 0.80 18.19 -11.41
N LEU A 373 1.38 18.06 -12.59
CA LEU A 373 2.70 17.45 -12.82
C LEU A 373 3.70 18.53 -13.22
N PRO A 374 4.86 18.64 -12.54
CA PRO A 374 5.95 19.50 -12.99
C PRO A 374 6.53 18.99 -14.31
N SER A 375 7.20 19.85 -15.05
CA SER A 375 7.97 19.39 -16.22
C SER A 375 9.10 18.46 -15.77
N PRO A 376 9.33 17.31 -16.45
CA PRO A 376 10.45 16.43 -16.14
C PRO A 376 11.78 17.19 -16.25
N GLN A 377 12.62 17.06 -15.23
CA GLN A 377 13.95 17.68 -15.21
C GLN A 377 14.97 16.64 -14.78
N ALA A 378 16.06 16.54 -15.55
CA ALA A 378 17.22 15.73 -15.19
C ALA A 378 18.49 16.56 -15.43
N PRO A 379 19.45 16.54 -14.49
CA PRO A 379 20.72 17.26 -14.69
C PRO A 379 21.56 16.56 -15.77
N ALA A 380 22.34 17.32 -16.52
CA ALA A 380 23.17 16.81 -17.61
C ALA A 380 24.20 15.74 -17.17
N TRP A 381 24.55 15.70 -15.90
CA TRP A 381 25.48 14.71 -15.38
C TRP A 381 24.87 13.33 -15.12
N LEU A 382 23.55 13.22 -15.08
CA LEU A 382 22.84 11.97 -14.78
C LEU A 382 23.25 10.87 -15.77
N GLY A 383 23.61 9.71 -15.27
CA GLY A 383 24.15 8.61 -16.06
C GLY A 383 25.60 8.80 -16.52
N GLN A 384 26.18 9.98 -16.42
CA GLN A 384 27.54 10.26 -16.88
C GLN A 384 28.60 10.18 -15.77
N ARG A 385 28.23 10.60 -14.59
CA ARG A 385 29.10 10.62 -13.41
C ARG A 385 28.28 10.58 -12.11
N PRO A 386 28.88 10.28 -10.96
CA PRO A 386 28.26 10.42 -9.66
C PRO A 386 27.79 11.86 -9.35
N PRO A 387 26.81 12.03 -8.44
CA PRO A 387 26.25 13.33 -8.07
C PRO A 387 27.23 14.25 -7.34
N VAL A 388 28.28 13.69 -6.74
CA VAL A 388 29.28 14.44 -5.98
C VAL A 388 30.64 14.42 -6.69
N ALA A 389 31.40 15.49 -6.54
CA ALA A 389 32.76 15.58 -7.05
C ALA A 389 33.67 14.52 -6.37
N GLY A 390 34.72 14.09 -7.09
CA GLY A 390 35.67 13.11 -6.60
C GLY A 390 36.41 12.44 -7.76
N ASP A 391 37.41 11.64 -7.42
CA ASP A 391 38.11 10.79 -8.39
C ASP A 391 37.40 9.43 -8.47
N TRP A 392 36.57 9.26 -9.49
CA TRP A 392 35.69 8.12 -9.68
C TRP A 392 36.15 7.25 -10.85
N VAL A 393 36.03 5.93 -10.67
CA VAL A 393 36.23 4.94 -11.74
C VAL A 393 34.93 4.17 -11.90
N LYS A 394 34.44 4.03 -13.12
CA LYS A 394 33.28 3.17 -13.42
C LYS A 394 33.74 1.72 -13.35
N THR A 395 33.10 0.93 -12.48
CA THR A 395 33.45 -0.47 -12.18
C THR A 395 32.45 -1.45 -12.75
N LEU A 396 31.22 -0.99 -13.04
CA LEU A 396 30.22 -1.70 -13.78
C LEU A 396 29.55 -0.72 -14.74
N ASP A 397 29.38 -1.16 -15.98
CA ASP A 397 28.72 -0.39 -17.05
C ASP A 397 28.04 -1.41 -17.98
N ASP A 398 26.75 -1.61 -17.81
CA ASP A 398 25.97 -2.50 -18.66
C ASP A 398 24.78 -1.78 -19.25
N GLU A 399 24.81 -1.63 -20.57
CA GLU A 399 23.78 -0.99 -21.40
C GLU A 399 22.87 -2.05 -22.04
N PHE A 400 23.01 -3.32 -21.65
CA PHE A 400 22.26 -4.47 -22.19
C PHE A 400 22.22 -4.55 -23.72
N GLN A 401 23.33 -4.18 -24.36
CA GLN A 401 23.44 -4.24 -25.82
C GLN A 401 23.52 -5.70 -26.30
N GLY A 402 22.86 -5.97 -27.43
CA GLY A 402 22.80 -7.32 -27.99
C GLY A 402 21.52 -8.08 -27.60
N SER A 403 21.63 -9.41 -27.58
CA SER A 403 20.49 -10.32 -27.37
C SER A 403 20.64 -11.27 -26.18
N THR A 404 21.74 -11.16 -25.43
CA THR A 404 22.04 -12.04 -24.30
C THR A 404 22.64 -11.26 -23.15
N LEU A 405 22.41 -11.73 -21.91
CA LEU A 405 23.04 -11.18 -20.72
C LEU A 405 24.56 -11.45 -20.70
N ASN A 406 25.29 -10.51 -20.14
CA ASN A 406 26.67 -10.74 -19.76
C ASN A 406 26.74 -11.69 -18.55
N GLN A 407 26.97 -12.97 -18.81
CA GLN A 407 27.00 -14.03 -17.80
C GLN A 407 28.19 -13.91 -16.81
N SER A 408 29.19 -13.07 -17.09
CA SER A 408 30.27 -12.79 -16.14
C SER A 408 29.82 -11.84 -15.02
N ILE A 409 28.71 -11.12 -15.21
CA ILE A 409 28.14 -10.15 -14.26
C ILE A 409 26.83 -10.67 -13.68
N TRP A 410 25.95 -11.20 -14.52
CA TRP A 410 24.55 -11.49 -14.15
C TRP A 410 24.24 -12.98 -13.99
N SER A 411 23.38 -13.26 -13.03
CA SER A 411 22.69 -14.54 -12.83
C SER A 411 21.18 -14.31 -12.84
N VAL A 412 20.43 -15.34 -13.28
CA VAL A 412 18.96 -15.25 -13.44
C VAL A 412 18.19 -16.22 -12.54
N TYR A 413 18.91 -17.06 -11.79
CA TYR A 413 18.31 -18.03 -10.88
C TYR A 413 18.61 -17.66 -9.42
N GLY A 414 17.66 -17.91 -8.52
CA GLY A 414 17.82 -17.65 -7.09
C GLY A 414 16.69 -18.24 -6.27
N ASP A 415 16.79 -18.04 -4.96
CA ASP A 415 15.73 -18.49 -4.05
C ASP A 415 14.45 -17.67 -4.27
N ASN A 416 13.31 -18.31 -4.18
CA ASN A 416 12.01 -17.64 -4.25
C ASN A 416 11.52 -17.34 -2.84
N TYR A 417 11.55 -16.06 -2.42
CA TYR A 417 11.30 -15.68 -1.03
C TYR A 417 9.90 -15.11 -0.76
N TRP A 418 9.29 -14.46 -1.76
CA TRP A 418 8.33 -13.39 -1.48
C TRP A 418 6.90 -13.84 -1.60
N ASP A 419 6.58 -14.54 -2.65
CA ASP A 419 5.26 -15.07 -2.83
C ASP A 419 5.33 -16.56 -3.21
N LYS A 420 4.32 -17.32 -2.78
CA LYS A 420 4.25 -18.77 -3.03
C LYS A 420 3.62 -19.08 -4.40
N GLU A 421 3.24 -18.05 -5.14
CA GLU A 421 2.52 -18.13 -6.42
C GLU A 421 3.45 -17.97 -7.62
N THR A 422 4.62 -17.33 -7.43
CA THR A 422 5.60 -17.02 -8.48
C THR A 422 6.81 -17.94 -8.43
N HIS A 423 7.37 -18.24 -9.57
CA HIS A 423 8.67 -18.89 -9.72
C HIS A 423 9.58 -18.05 -10.62
N TRP A 424 10.90 -18.11 -10.37
CA TRP A 424 11.90 -17.49 -11.22
C TRP A 424 12.13 -18.33 -12.47
N SER A 425 12.03 -17.70 -13.63
CA SER A 425 12.19 -18.33 -14.93
C SER A 425 13.18 -17.55 -15.79
N LYS A 426 14.17 -18.24 -16.36
CA LYS A 426 15.14 -17.65 -17.28
C LYS A 426 14.45 -17.10 -18.55
N ALA A 427 13.38 -17.74 -19.00
CA ALA A 427 12.62 -17.31 -20.18
C ALA A 427 11.96 -15.94 -20.00
N ASP A 428 11.80 -15.48 -18.74
CA ASP A 428 11.21 -14.20 -18.39
C ASP A 428 12.25 -13.09 -18.13
N VAL A 429 13.53 -13.35 -18.46
CA VAL A 429 14.60 -12.35 -18.55
C VAL A 429 14.91 -12.13 -20.02
N LEU A 430 14.42 -11.05 -20.59
CA LEU A 430 14.49 -10.76 -22.03
C LEU A 430 15.49 -9.64 -22.30
N VAL A 431 16.50 -9.89 -23.13
CA VAL A 431 17.48 -8.89 -23.55
C VAL A 431 17.27 -8.52 -25.00
N GLY A 432 17.23 -7.23 -25.30
CA GLY A 432 17.10 -6.73 -26.66
C GLY A 432 16.74 -5.26 -26.72
N GLY A 433 17.15 -4.61 -27.82
CA GLY A 433 16.89 -3.19 -28.02
C GLY A 433 17.57 -2.25 -27.01
N GLY A 434 18.72 -2.68 -26.45
CA GLY A 434 19.45 -1.89 -25.46
C GLY A 434 18.83 -1.91 -24.04
N VAL A 435 17.99 -2.90 -23.73
CA VAL A 435 17.36 -3.05 -22.41
C VAL A 435 17.34 -4.52 -21.98
N VAL A 436 17.24 -4.74 -20.67
CA VAL A 436 16.77 -6.01 -20.13
C VAL A 436 15.40 -5.82 -19.52
N LYS A 437 14.50 -6.79 -19.74
CA LYS A 437 13.14 -6.79 -19.23
C LYS A 437 12.96 -7.99 -18.30
N LEU A 438 12.49 -7.75 -17.09
CA LEU A 438 11.94 -8.78 -16.24
C LEU A 438 10.44 -8.82 -16.52
N ARG A 439 9.98 -9.92 -17.14
CA ARG A 439 8.57 -10.15 -17.43
C ARG A 439 7.93 -10.86 -16.24
N TYR A 440 6.68 -10.49 -15.96
CA TYR A 440 5.78 -11.21 -15.06
C TYR A 440 4.59 -11.72 -15.87
N GLU A 441 4.36 -13.03 -15.90
CA GLU A 441 3.26 -13.61 -16.67
C GLU A 441 2.55 -14.76 -15.92
N LYS A 442 1.30 -15.02 -16.31
CA LYS A 442 0.56 -16.19 -15.84
C LYS A 442 1.01 -17.41 -16.61
N LYS A 443 1.90 -18.18 -16.01
CA LYS A 443 2.51 -19.38 -16.62
C LYS A 443 2.93 -20.33 -15.51
N ALA A 444 2.36 -21.53 -15.54
CA ALA A 444 2.74 -22.57 -14.59
C ALA A 444 4.16 -23.07 -14.87
N GLY A 445 4.93 -23.28 -13.81
CA GLY A 445 6.31 -23.76 -13.91
C GLY A 445 6.94 -23.97 -12.54
N PHE A 446 8.26 -24.10 -12.53
CA PHE A 446 9.04 -24.46 -11.35
C PHE A 446 10.14 -23.42 -11.11
N ASN A 447 10.43 -23.12 -9.85
CA ASN A 447 11.48 -22.17 -9.51
C ASN A 447 12.83 -22.59 -10.13
N ASN A 448 13.50 -21.64 -10.78
CA ASN A 448 14.76 -21.85 -11.51
C ASN A 448 14.64 -22.86 -12.67
N ASP A 449 13.43 -23.03 -13.23
CA ASP A 449 13.11 -24.04 -14.27
C ASP A 449 13.45 -25.49 -13.85
N ASP A 450 13.51 -25.78 -12.54
CA ASP A 450 13.85 -27.09 -11.96
C ASP A 450 12.57 -27.86 -11.56
N PRO A 451 12.23 -28.97 -12.28
CA PRO A 451 11.04 -29.77 -11.99
C PRO A 451 11.02 -30.43 -10.59
N ALA A 452 12.17 -30.46 -9.87
CA ALA A 452 12.22 -30.93 -8.49
C ALA A 452 11.65 -29.91 -7.49
N GLN A 453 11.47 -28.65 -7.92
CA GLN A 453 10.89 -27.60 -7.09
C GLN A 453 9.36 -27.65 -7.09
N LYS A 454 8.74 -26.91 -6.15
CA LYS A 454 7.30 -26.76 -6.10
C LYS A 454 6.80 -25.99 -7.34
N GLN A 455 5.74 -26.50 -7.96
CA GLN A 455 5.07 -25.80 -9.05
C GLN A 455 4.34 -24.56 -8.56
N SER A 456 4.46 -23.45 -9.31
CA SER A 456 3.74 -22.19 -9.11
C SER A 456 2.97 -21.80 -10.37
N SER A 457 2.02 -20.88 -10.21
CA SER A 457 1.08 -20.47 -11.29
C SER A 457 1.59 -19.31 -12.14
N TYR A 458 2.58 -18.56 -11.67
CA TYR A 458 3.13 -17.38 -12.32
C TYR A 458 4.64 -17.47 -12.47
N ALA A 459 5.15 -16.95 -13.57
CA ALA A 459 6.57 -16.85 -13.88
C ALA A 459 7.04 -15.40 -13.80
N ALA A 460 8.25 -15.17 -13.31
CA ALA A 460 8.89 -13.86 -13.30
C ALA A 460 10.38 -13.94 -13.62
N GLY A 461 10.90 -12.88 -14.27
CA GLY A 461 12.33 -12.69 -14.43
C GLY A 461 12.98 -12.26 -13.11
N TYR A 462 14.22 -12.69 -12.90
CA TYR A 462 15.07 -12.36 -11.76
C TYR A 462 16.49 -12.09 -12.24
N LEU A 463 17.11 -11.01 -11.75
CA LEU A 463 18.45 -10.61 -12.17
C LEU A 463 19.29 -10.21 -10.95
N HIS A 464 20.49 -10.76 -10.83
CA HIS A 464 21.40 -10.43 -9.73
C HIS A 464 22.87 -10.72 -10.05
N THR A 465 23.77 -10.21 -9.21
CA THR A 465 25.22 -10.35 -9.41
C THR A 465 25.90 -11.31 -8.40
N TYR A 466 25.13 -12.13 -7.66
CA TYR A 466 25.66 -13.05 -6.67
C TYR A 466 26.71 -13.99 -7.28
N ASP A 467 27.84 -14.15 -6.56
CA ASP A 467 29.00 -14.98 -6.94
C ASP A 467 29.76 -14.53 -8.21
N LYS A 468 29.39 -13.38 -8.78
CA LYS A 468 30.00 -12.85 -10.00
C LYS A 468 30.60 -11.47 -9.82
N TRP A 469 29.84 -10.54 -9.25
CA TRP A 469 30.30 -9.18 -9.02
C TRP A 469 29.76 -8.64 -7.69
N THR A 470 30.64 -7.99 -6.93
CA THR A 470 30.31 -7.31 -5.68
C THR A 470 31.11 -6.03 -5.53
N GLN A 471 30.57 -5.05 -4.82
CA GLN A 471 31.32 -3.83 -4.47
C GLN A 471 30.93 -3.34 -3.08
N ARG A 472 31.89 -2.74 -2.38
CA ARG A 472 31.70 -1.99 -1.15
C ARG A 472 31.94 -0.53 -1.42
N TYR A 473 30.96 0.33 -1.04
CA TYR A 473 30.95 1.76 -1.27
C TYR A 473 30.93 2.15 -2.77
N GLY A 474 30.58 3.36 -3.04
CA GLY A 474 30.49 3.89 -4.39
C GLY A 474 29.17 4.58 -4.70
N TYR A 475 28.93 4.81 -5.97
CA TYR A 475 27.63 5.27 -6.48
C TYR A 475 27.06 4.21 -7.41
N PHE A 476 25.89 3.75 -7.09
CA PHE A 476 25.15 2.71 -7.81
C PHE A 476 23.94 3.36 -8.46
N GLU A 477 23.73 3.16 -9.75
CA GLU A 477 22.67 3.81 -10.51
C GLU A 477 22.06 2.85 -11.54
N ALA A 478 20.73 2.88 -11.66
CA ALA A 478 20.01 2.21 -12.73
C ALA A 478 18.90 3.10 -13.28
N ARG A 479 18.70 3.07 -14.61
CA ARG A 479 17.56 3.70 -15.29
C ARG A 479 16.54 2.64 -15.62
N MET A 480 15.29 2.84 -15.15
CA MET A 480 14.27 1.80 -15.13
C MET A 480 12.91 2.36 -15.50
N LYS A 481 12.07 1.51 -16.16
CA LYS A 481 10.66 1.80 -16.41
C LYS A 481 9.80 0.79 -15.65
N LEU A 482 8.91 1.31 -14.81
CA LEU A 482 8.13 0.51 -13.90
C LEU A 482 6.89 -0.09 -14.57
N PRO A 483 6.47 -1.32 -14.20
CA PRO A 483 5.20 -1.89 -14.66
C PRO A 483 4.01 -1.13 -14.07
N THR A 484 2.87 -1.18 -14.76
CA THR A 484 1.62 -0.55 -14.32
C THR A 484 0.52 -1.56 -13.97
N ALA A 485 0.75 -2.85 -14.18
CA ALA A 485 -0.21 -3.89 -13.82
C ALA A 485 -0.38 -3.95 -12.29
N PRO A 486 -1.62 -3.99 -11.76
CA PRO A 486 -1.87 -4.08 -10.33
C PRO A 486 -1.23 -5.32 -9.70
N GLY A 487 -0.77 -5.19 -8.46
CA GLY A 487 -0.26 -6.29 -7.65
C GLY A 487 1.23 -6.58 -7.80
N LEU A 488 1.93 -5.90 -8.70
CA LEU A 488 3.36 -6.11 -8.90
C LEU A 488 4.23 -5.25 -7.98
N TRP A 489 5.42 -5.77 -7.66
CA TRP A 489 6.38 -5.18 -6.74
C TRP A 489 7.80 -5.19 -7.36
N PRO A 490 8.08 -4.35 -8.37
CA PRO A 490 9.43 -4.20 -8.89
C PRO A 490 10.36 -3.59 -7.85
N ALA A 491 11.59 -4.12 -7.76
CA ALA A 491 12.62 -3.62 -6.87
C ALA A 491 14.01 -3.60 -7.51
N PHE A 492 14.75 -2.53 -7.22
CA PHE A 492 16.19 -2.41 -7.40
C PHE A 492 16.82 -2.27 -6.02
N TRP A 493 17.60 -3.28 -5.63
CA TRP A 493 18.08 -3.43 -4.26
C TRP A 493 19.41 -4.14 -4.17
N MET A 494 19.98 -4.23 -2.98
CA MET A 494 21.29 -4.81 -2.75
C MET A 494 21.29 -5.67 -1.49
N MET A 495 21.96 -6.82 -1.54
CA MET A 495 22.22 -7.68 -0.38
C MET A 495 23.72 -7.76 -0.09
N PRO A 496 24.15 -7.89 1.20
CA PRO A 496 25.55 -8.08 1.53
C PRO A 496 26.07 -9.38 0.93
N ASP A 497 27.34 -9.40 0.52
CA ASP A 497 28.07 -10.62 0.18
C ASP A 497 29.42 -10.65 0.90
N ARG A 498 29.55 -11.54 1.86
CA ARG A 498 30.76 -11.74 2.67
C ARG A 498 31.84 -12.56 1.96
N GLY A 499 31.62 -12.89 0.68
CA GLY A 499 32.55 -13.70 -0.11
C GLY A 499 32.55 -15.19 0.25
N ARG A 500 33.27 -15.98 -0.52
CA ARG A 500 33.31 -17.47 -0.40
C ARG A 500 33.86 -17.95 0.94
N THR A 501 34.67 -17.15 1.63
CA THR A 501 35.21 -17.50 2.96
C THR A 501 34.11 -17.61 4.03
N ALA A 502 32.96 -16.99 3.83
CA ALA A 502 31.80 -17.11 4.72
C ALA A 502 30.99 -18.40 4.51
N GLY A 503 31.43 -19.27 3.57
CA GLY A 503 30.78 -20.53 3.24
C GLY A 503 30.13 -20.54 1.87
N PRO A 504 29.78 -21.72 1.35
CA PRO A 504 29.13 -21.84 0.03
C PRO A 504 27.65 -21.42 0.04
N GLU A 505 26.99 -21.52 1.19
CA GLU A 505 25.57 -21.26 1.27
C GLU A 505 25.27 -19.76 1.18
N LYS A 506 24.42 -19.41 0.23
CA LYS A 506 24.00 -18.06 -0.06
C LYS A 506 23.46 -17.32 1.18
N TRP A 507 22.64 -17.96 1.99
CA TRP A 507 22.05 -17.36 3.19
C TRP A 507 23.07 -16.97 4.27
N LYS A 508 24.19 -17.68 4.39
CA LYS A 508 25.29 -17.31 5.29
C LYS A 508 26.09 -16.12 4.77
N ARG A 509 26.22 -16.01 3.45
CA ARG A 509 26.97 -14.92 2.79
C ARG A 509 26.16 -13.64 2.74
N GLN A 510 24.83 -13.74 2.62
CA GLN A 510 23.90 -12.61 2.50
C GLN A 510 23.25 -12.18 3.82
N ASP A 511 23.85 -12.52 4.95
CA ASP A 511 23.35 -12.15 6.27
C ASP A 511 23.48 -10.64 6.54
N THR A 512 22.36 -9.99 6.89
CA THR A 512 22.28 -8.57 7.26
C THR A 512 22.70 -8.30 8.71
N ALA A 513 22.95 -9.34 9.54
CA ALA A 513 23.58 -9.20 10.85
C ALA A 513 25.05 -8.79 10.72
N ASN A 514 25.73 -8.55 11.83
CA ASN A 514 27.17 -8.33 11.89
C ASN A 514 27.69 -7.30 10.86
N ARG A 515 27.09 -6.12 10.81
CA ARG A 515 27.46 -5.01 9.90
C ARG A 515 27.03 -5.21 8.44
N GLY A 516 26.36 -6.28 8.08
CA GLY A 516 25.65 -6.39 6.80
C GLY A 516 24.41 -5.51 6.77
N MET A 517 23.87 -5.23 5.58
CA MET A 517 22.65 -4.45 5.38
C MET A 517 22.08 -4.74 3.99
N GLU A 518 20.78 -4.86 3.91
CA GLU A 518 20.03 -4.76 2.68
C GLU A 518 19.77 -3.28 2.39
N PHE A 519 19.97 -2.86 1.14
CA PHE A 519 19.67 -1.52 0.67
C PHE A 519 18.61 -1.61 -0.43
N ASP A 520 17.42 -1.15 -0.15
CA ASP A 520 16.36 -1.03 -1.14
C ASP A 520 16.44 0.34 -1.79
N ILE A 521 17.08 0.41 -2.97
CA ILE A 521 17.30 1.67 -3.69
C ILE A 521 15.99 2.18 -4.28
N MET A 522 15.15 1.27 -4.76
CA MET A 522 13.81 1.54 -5.23
C MET A 522 12.94 0.28 -5.07
N GLU A 523 11.84 0.42 -4.35
CA GLU A 523 10.77 -0.57 -4.29
C GLU A 523 9.45 0.11 -4.64
N HIS A 524 8.74 -0.42 -5.62
CA HIS A 524 7.50 0.20 -6.08
C HIS A 524 6.32 -0.76 -5.92
N LEU A 525 5.32 -0.36 -5.14
CA LEU A 525 4.03 -1.04 -5.13
C LEU A 525 3.13 -0.39 -6.16
N THR A 526 2.73 -1.13 -7.20
CA THR A 526 1.96 -0.58 -8.33
C THR A 526 0.65 0.09 -7.93
N ARG A 527 0.11 -0.24 -6.75
CA ARG A 527 -1.03 0.45 -6.15
C ARG A 527 -0.79 1.94 -5.91
N TRP A 528 0.46 2.36 -5.63
CA TRP A 528 0.78 3.75 -5.30
C TRP A 528 0.71 4.71 -6.51
N GLY A 529 0.50 4.18 -7.71
CA GLY A 529 0.53 4.95 -8.95
C GLY A 529 1.96 5.17 -9.45
N PRO A 530 2.14 5.90 -10.57
CA PRO A 530 3.42 5.94 -11.28
C PRO A 530 4.50 6.81 -10.62
N HIS A 531 4.16 7.57 -9.58
CA HIS A 531 4.99 8.66 -9.07
C HIS A 531 5.54 8.45 -7.67
N ARG A 532 5.32 7.30 -7.04
CA ARG A 532 5.72 7.03 -5.65
C ARG A 532 6.42 5.69 -5.52
N TYR A 533 7.51 5.66 -4.76
CA TYR A 533 8.20 4.42 -4.39
C TYR A 533 8.76 4.50 -2.96
N ASN A 534 9.27 3.36 -2.48
CA ASN A 534 9.91 3.19 -1.18
C ASN A 534 11.43 3.15 -1.33
N VAL A 535 12.12 3.70 -0.35
CA VAL A 535 13.53 3.46 -0.06
C VAL A 535 13.61 2.89 1.33
N ALA A 536 14.32 1.78 1.52
CA ALA A 536 14.50 1.16 2.82
C ALA A 536 15.92 0.65 3.03
N MET A 537 16.25 0.41 4.28
CA MET A 537 17.46 -0.31 4.70
C MET A 537 17.07 -1.27 5.80
N HIS A 538 17.41 -2.57 5.65
CA HIS A 538 17.13 -3.61 6.63
C HIS A 538 18.45 -4.14 7.20
N TYR A 539 18.51 -4.28 8.54
CA TYR A 539 19.75 -4.65 9.22
C TYR A 539 19.49 -5.39 10.54
N ASP A 540 20.56 -5.92 11.14
CA ASP A 540 20.58 -6.73 12.35
C ASP A 540 19.77 -8.05 12.21
N GLY A 541 19.86 -8.69 11.02
CA GLY A 541 19.17 -9.93 10.69
C GLY A 541 17.69 -9.72 10.32
N TYR A 542 16.93 -10.81 10.17
CA TYR A 542 15.48 -10.80 9.92
C TYR A 542 14.66 -11.43 11.06
N GLY A 543 15.31 -11.70 12.18
CA GLY A 543 14.67 -12.25 13.38
C GLY A 543 14.19 -11.17 14.35
N LYS A 544 14.26 -11.48 15.64
CA LYS A 544 13.81 -10.60 16.74
C LYS A 544 14.57 -9.26 16.84
N ASP A 545 15.79 -9.22 16.35
CA ASP A 545 16.66 -8.04 16.41
C ASP A 545 16.58 -7.19 15.13
N HIS A 546 15.78 -7.59 14.15
CA HIS A 546 15.57 -6.89 12.88
C HIS A 546 15.18 -5.44 13.08
N LYS A 547 15.85 -4.58 12.36
CA LYS A 547 15.56 -3.15 12.27
C LYS A 547 15.45 -2.72 10.83
N ASN A 548 14.64 -1.72 10.60
CA ASN A 548 14.56 -1.03 9.32
C ASN A 548 14.46 0.48 9.51
N VAL A 549 14.93 1.19 8.51
CA VAL A 549 14.74 2.65 8.35
C VAL A 549 14.47 2.93 6.89
N GLY A 550 13.63 3.91 6.59
CA GLY A 550 13.28 4.24 5.20
C GLY A 550 12.09 5.19 5.09
N SER A 551 11.61 5.36 3.88
CA SER A 551 10.40 6.13 3.57
C SER A 551 9.72 5.59 2.33
N ASP A 552 8.45 5.28 2.45
CA ASP A 552 7.56 4.91 1.34
C ASP A 552 6.93 6.13 0.64
N LYS A 553 7.42 7.32 0.93
CA LYS A 553 6.92 8.61 0.39
C LYS A 553 7.99 9.32 -0.43
N ILE A 554 8.64 8.56 -1.30
CA ILE A 554 9.56 9.12 -2.28
C ILE A 554 8.80 9.37 -3.57
N TYR A 555 8.75 10.63 -3.99
CA TYR A 555 8.00 11.08 -5.16
C TYR A 555 8.91 11.42 -6.32
N VAL A 556 8.58 10.95 -7.51
CA VAL A 556 9.38 11.09 -8.72
C VAL A 556 8.52 11.36 -9.95
N GLN A 557 9.01 12.23 -10.85
CA GLN A 557 8.49 12.39 -12.20
C GLN A 557 9.29 11.49 -13.14
N PRO A 558 8.69 10.49 -13.81
CA PRO A 558 9.35 9.81 -14.92
C PRO A 558 9.76 10.80 -16.03
N ASP A 559 10.81 10.46 -16.78
CA ASP A 559 11.19 11.23 -17.96
C ASP A 559 10.16 11.07 -19.10
N ILE A 560 10.40 11.72 -20.24
CA ILE A 560 9.45 11.70 -21.37
C ILE A 560 9.22 10.29 -21.93
N ASP A 561 10.17 9.37 -21.76
CA ASP A 561 10.08 7.97 -22.21
C ASP A 561 9.47 7.06 -21.12
N GLY A 562 9.13 7.62 -19.97
CA GLY A 562 8.53 6.92 -18.83
C GLY A 562 9.54 6.21 -17.93
N PHE A 563 10.85 6.54 -18.01
CA PHE A 563 11.88 5.98 -17.14
C PHE A 563 12.14 6.86 -15.92
N ILE A 564 12.58 6.22 -14.84
CA ILE A 564 13.18 6.86 -13.67
C ILE A 564 14.61 6.38 -13.52
N THR A 565 15.49 7.23 -13.02
CA THR A 565 16.89 6.88 -12.73
C THR A 565 17.11 6.97 -11.22
N CYS A 566 17.24 5.82 -10.55
CA CYS A 566 17.46 5.76 -9.11
C CYS A 566 18.90 5.36 -8.80
N GLY A 567 19.46 5.92 -7.72
CA GLY A 567 20.83 5.61 -7.32
C GLY A 567 21.06 5.75 -5.82
N LEU A 568 22.12 5.07 -5.36
CA LEU A 568 22.65 5.10 -3.99
C LEU A 568 24.10 5.55 -3.99
N LEU A 569 24.38 6.66 -3.32
CA LEU A 569 25.73 7.04 -2.92
C LEU A 569 26.01 6.45 -1.52
N TRP A 570 26.78 5.39 -1.49
CA TRP A 570 27.16 4.68 -0.28
C TRP A 570 28.63 4.95 0.07
N THR A 571 28.85 5.53 1.24
CA THR A 571 30.17 5.83 1.80
C THR A 571 30.24 5.39 3.26
N PRO A 572 31.40 5.32 3.91
CA PRO A 572 31.49 4.97 5.32
C PRO A 572 30.54 5.82 6.19
N GLY A 573 29.61 5.14 6.89
CA GLY A 573 28.64 5.77 7.78
C GLY A 573 27.58 6.64 7.08
N SER A 574 27.41 6.51 5.76
CA SER A 574 26.43 7.34 5.03
C SER A 574 25.82 6.60 3.83
N ALA A 575 24.50 6.66 3.72
CA ALA A 575 23.72 6.24 2.58
C ALA A 575 22.87 7.43 2.09
N VAL A 576 23.05 7.85 0.83
CA VAL A 576 22.33 8.97 0.23
C VAL A 576 21.71 8.51 -1.08
N TYR A 577 20.38 8.62 -1.15
CA TYR A 577 19.60 8.12 -2.27
C TYR A 577 19.22 9.25 -3.22
N TYR A 578 19.30 8.96 -4.49
CA TYR A 578 19.00 9.89 -5.58
C TYR A 578 17.91 9.34 -6.48
N CYS A 579 17.09 10.23 -7.03
CA CYS A 579 16.20 9.91 -8.13
C CYS A 579 16.19 11.05 -9.15
N ASN A 580 16.37 10.70 -10.42
CA ASN A 580 16.52 11.64 -11.53
C ASN A 580 17.53 12.77 -11.22
N GLY A 581 18.62 12.43 -10.54
CA GLY A 581 19.68 13.35 -10.15
C GLY A 581 19.39 14.23 -8.94
N ARG A 582 18.19 14.17 -8.37
CA ARG A 582 17.84 14.86 -7.13
C ARG A 582 18.07 13.93 -5.94
N GLU A 583 18.68 14.45 -4.88
CA GLU A 583 18.73 13.74 -3.60
C GLU A 583 17.31 13.66 -3.00
N VAL A 584 16.88 12.44 -2.65
CA VAL A 584 15.52 12.16 -2.16
C VAL A 584 15.49 11.69 -0.71
N LEU A 585 16.56 10.99 -0.27
CA LEU A 585 16.66 10.49 1.09
C LEU A 585 18.14 10.38 1.50
N ARG A 586 18.41 10.61 2.79
CA ARG A 586 19.72 10.35 3.39
C ARG A 586 19.60 9.72 4.78
N TRP A 587 20.59 8.92 5.09
CA TRP A 587 20.82 8.41 6.43
C TRP A 587 22.31 8.43 6.77
N LYS A 588 22.68 9.11 7.85
CA LYS A 588 24.04 9.16 8.39
C LYS A 588 24.02 8.47 9.74
N ASP A 589 24.65 7.30 9.81
CA ASP A 589 24.71 6.46 11.00
C ASP A 589 25.93 5.53 10.93
N PRO A 590 26.67 5.33 12.04
CA PRO A 590 27.75 4.34 12.08
C PRO A 590 27.31 2.91 11.75
N ARG A 591 25.99 2.60 11.78
CA ARG A 591 25.42 1.30 11.42
C ARG A 591 25.37 1.07 9.92
N VAL A 592 25.49 2.09 9.08
CA VAL A 592 25.55 1.90 7.62
C VAL A 592 26.61 0.86 7.27
N SER A 593 26.24 -0.09 6.42
CA SER A 593 27.06 -1.29 6.13
C SER A 593 28.48 -0.95 5.67
N ASN A 594 29.41 -1.82 6.05
CA ASN A 594 30.76 -1.87 5.51
C ASN A 594 31.08 -3.23 4.86
N VAL A 595 30.06 -4.03 4.58
CA VAL A 595 30.18 -5.33 3.90
C VAL A 595 29.93 -5.14 2.41
N PRO A 596 30.75 -5.69 1.50
CA PRO A 596 30.48 -5.67 0.06
C PRO A 596 29.08 -6.19 -0.24
N ALA A 597 28.43 -5.65 -1.27
CA ALA A 597 27.08 -6.02 -1.63
C ALA A 597 26.95 -6.38 -3.12
N ILE A 598 25.97 -7.22 -3.42
CA ILE A 598 25.53 -7.57 -4.76
C ILE A 598 24.35 -6.70 -5.18
N LEU A 599 24.14 -6.54 -6.48
CA LEU A 599 22.96 -5.93 -7.07
C LEU A 599 21.88 -6.97 -7.34
N MET A 600 20.62 -6.55 -7.17
CA MET A 600 19.44 -7.38 -7.41
C MET A 600 18.32 -6.56 -8.06
N PHE A 601 17.64 -7.20 -9.02
CA PHE A 601 16.38 -6.71 -9.63
C PHE A 601 15.36 -7.81 -9.58
N THR A 602 14.20 -7.51 -9.04
CA THR A 602 13.12 -8.49 -8.85
C THR A 602 11.77 -7.93 -9.27
N LEU A 603 10.85 -8.80 -9.68
CA LEU A 603 9.48 -8.45 -10.02
C LEU A 603 8.52 -9.50 -9.43
N PRO A 604 8.38 -9.60 -8.10
CA PRO A 604 7.38 -10.45 -7.48
C PRO A 604 5.99 -9.79 -7.47
N THR A 605 5.00 -10.52 -6.98
CA THR A 605 3.69 -9.98 -6.62
C THR A 605 3.61 -9.72 -5.11
N GLY A 606 2.56 -9.01 -4.67
CA GLY A 606 2.32 -8.74 -3.24
C GLY A 606 2.98 -7.46 -2.75
N GLY A 607 3.57 -7.53 -1.55
CA GLY A 607 4.04 -6.37 -0.80
C GLY A 607 3.05 -5.93 0.28
N TRP A 608 3.51 -5.07 1.18
CA TRP A 608 2.79 -4.74 2.43
C TRP A 608 1.53 -3.86 2.26
N ASP A 609 1.39 -3.17 1.16
CA ASP A 609 0.25 -2.27 0.87
C ASP A 609 -0.09 -2.26 -0.62
N ASN A 610 -0.01 -3.42 -1.29
CA ASN A 610 -0.27 -3.52 -2.72
C ASN A 610 -1.72 -3.91 -3.02
N SER A 611 -2.12 -3.71 -4.26
CA SER A 611 -3.38 -4.25 -4.80
C SER A 611 -3.23 -5.75 -5.06
N PRO A 612 -4.33 -6.51 -5.09
CA PRO A 612 -4.31 -7.85 -5.66
C PRO A 612 -3.83 -7.85 -7.12
N LEU A 613 -3.17 -8.94 -7.49
CA LEU A 613 -2.79 -9.18 -8.89
C LEU A 613 -4.05 -9.27 -9.79
N VAL A 614 -3.96 -8.75 -11.00
CA VAL A 614 -5.04 -8.79 -12.01
C VAL A 614 -4.54 -9.47 -13.28
N ASP A 615 -4.89 -10.74 -13.45
CA ASP A 615 -4.44 -11.60 -14.55
C ASP A 615 -4.66 -10.98 -15.95
N ALA A 616 -5.79 -10.29 -16.14
CA ALA A 616 -6.12 -9.63 -17.42
C ALA A 616 -5.15 -8.48 -17.80
N ARG A 617 -4.27 -8.07 -16.88
CA ARG A 617 -3.26 -7.03 -17.11
C ARG A 617 -1.86 -7.62 -17.34
N LEU A 618 -1.75 -8.94 -17.40
CA LEU A 618 -0.51 -9.66 -17.68
C LEU A 618 -0.42 -10.05 -19.16
N PRO A 619 0.78 -10.23 -19.74
CA PRO A 619 2.08 -10.04 -19.10
C PRO A 619 2.40 -8.57 -18.83
N ALA A 620 3.27 -8.32 -17.85
CA ALA A 620 3.80 -7.01 -17.52
C ALA A 620 5.33 -7.05 -17.42
N GLU A 621 5.98 -5.91 -17.64
CA GLU A 621 7.44 -5.86 -17.74
C GLU A 621 8.01 -4.75 -16.82
N PHE A 622 9.06 -5.09 -16.08
CA PHE A 622 9.97 -4.16 -15.46
C PHE A 622 11.18 -4.02 -16.38
N VAL A 623 11.37 -2.84 -16.95
CA VAL A 623 12.40 -2.59 -17.97
C VAL A 623 13.58 -1.88 -17.34
N ILE A 624 14.80 -2.37 -17.57
CA ILE A 624 16.05 -1.78 -17.10
C ILE A 624 16.87 -1.39 -18.33
N ASP A 625 17.14 -0.09 -18.48
CA ASP A 625 17.85 0.49 -19.62
C ASP A 625 19.37 0.35 -19.43
N TYR A 626 19.86 0.76 -18.27
CA TYR A 626 21.27 0.55 -17.91
C TYR A 626 21.45 0.34 -16.41
N VAL A 627 22.60 -0.25 -16.08
CA VAL A 627 23.14 -0.30 -14.71
C VAL A 627 24.56 0.20 -14.72
N ARG A 628 24.86 1.24 -13.94
CA ARG A 628 26.17 1.85 -13.83
C ARG A 628 26.62 1.97 -12.38
N VAL A 629 27.85 1.57 -12.11
CA VAL A 629 28.43 1.70 -10.77
C VAL A 629 29.81 2.34 -10.85
N TRP A 630 30.04 3.26 -9.93
CA TRP A 630 31.33 3.94 -9.80
C TRP A 630 31.93 3.67 -8.43
N GLN A 631 33.23 3.45 -8.40
CA GLN A 631 34.05 3.37 -7.20
C GLN A 631 34.82 4.66 -7.02
N ARG A 632 34.82 5.21 -5.81
CA ARG A 632 35.70 6.33 -5.47
C ARG A 632 37.09 5.80 -5.12
N LYS A 633 38.14 6.30 -5.78
CA LYS A 633 39.50 5.73 -5.71
C LYS A 633 40.08 5.73 -4.29
N ASP A 634 39.83 6.77 -3.49
CA ASP A 634 40.30 6.82 -2.10
C ASP A 634 39.65 5.77 -1.19
N LEU A 635 38.43 5.33 -1.51
CA LEU A 635 37.77 4.23 -0.79
C LEU A 635 38.19 2.85 -1.30
N ALA A 636 38.62 2.71 -2.56
CA ALA A 636 39.14 1.48 -3.13
C ALA A 636 40.47 1.08 -2.51
N VAL A 637 41.38 2.02 -2.32
CA VAL A 637 42.72 1.77 -1.74
C VAL A 637 42.62 1.26 -0.30
N ALA A 638 41.63 1.69 0.48
CA ALA A 638 41.42 1.18 1.84
C ALA A 638 40.99 -0.31 1.88
N LEU A 639 40.53 -0.88 0.77
CA LEU A 639 40.14 -2.29 0.64
C LEU A 639 41.34 -3.23 0.48
N ASP A 640 42.34 -2.82 -0.30
CA ASP A 640 43.55 -3.62 -0.53
C ASP A 640 44.43 -3.76 0.73
N SER A 641 44.40 -2.75 1.61
CA SER A 641 45.18 -2.76 2.86
C SER A 641 44.62 -3.67 3.94
N THR A 642 43.31 -3.98 3.92
CA THR A 642 42.65 -4.88 4.88
C THR A 642 42.66 -6.35 4.48
N ASN A 643 42.88 -6.67 3.20
CA ASN A 643 43.03 -8.04 2.70
C ASN A 643 44.47 -8.60 2.77
N LYS A 644 45.42 -7.82 3.29
CA LYS A 644 46.82 -8.24 3.50
C LYS A 644 47.17 -8.58 4.95
N LYS A 645 46.17 -8.88 5.79
CA LYS A 645 46.40 -9.38 7.14
C LYS A 645 45.66 -10.71 7.38
#